data_273bc48b5c28f09a700b08894dd0f249
#
_entry.id   273bc48b5c28f09a700b08894dd0f249
#
_cell.length_a   1.000
_cell.length_b   1.000
_cell.length_c   1.000
_cell.angle_alpha   90.00
_cell.angle_beta   90.00
_cell.angle_gamma   90.00
#
_symmetry.space_group_name_H-M   'P 1'
#
loop_
_entity.id
_entity.type
_entity.pdbx_description
1 polymer ?
#
loop_
_entity_poly.entity_id
_entity_poly.type
_entity_poly.pdbx_seq_one_letter_code
_entity_poly.pdbx_strand_id
1 'polypeptide(L)'
;MTELRNVEAELSRFRARVLVAGLAVLCAFSLLAARLVYLQVYRHADLSERAESNRTAIMPIVPNRGLIMDRNGIILASNYSAYTLEITPSKVENLDETIAALQPLVEITSRDKRRFRRLREESKSFESLPIRTRLTDQEVARFAAQRFRFPGVELKARLFRSYPYGELAGHVVGYIGRINQTEKDAIEENDDEGNYRGTDYIGKLGIEQSFEAQLHGITGVEQMETSAAGRAVRRLASNPATPGETVMLSLDIGLQKLVEDMFGTRRGALVALNPKTGEVLAFVSKPAFDPNLFVDGIDQESWQALNESIDKPLLNRALRGTYPPGSTYKPFMAMAALQTGVRSSKVLINDPGFYMFGGRRFGSPENERGGIMDMHRAIVESSNVYFYSLANELGVEAIHDFMAPLGFGQITGIDINGEVRGILPNQDWKRHYFKRPEQQRWFAGETISLGIGQGYNSFTMLQLAQATATLANNGIRHKPHLAMATQNPLTQAIQPLPADPPVDLGYSPENVAIVRKALVGVTQEGTSTKVFAGAPYLSGGKTGTAQAVTIGQKEKYNKARMEERQRDHAVYMAFAPADNPTIALAVIVENAGWGAGVAAPIARRVFDYVLLGKYPSEEDMLAVQKGVAIAPIGQPRLVSDMMAQLIAGNAAMKQPAAEAAAPAASAASAAAAAASVCQGCLRVVPVTLKKRQSRSSGSVR
;
A
#
# COMPACT_ATOMS: atom_id res chain seq x y z
N MET A 1 18.61 -78.61 78.17
CA MET A 1 18.50 -77.27 78.70
C MET A 1 17.24 -76.62 78.10
N THR A 2 16.20 -76.57 78.87
CA THR A 2 14.95 -75.93 78.50
C THR A 2 15.08 -74.45 78.85
N GLU A 3 15.21 -73.64 77.82
CA GLU A 3 15.14 -72.19 77.97
C GLU A 3 13.77 -71.78 78.50
N LEU A 4 13.75 -71.24 79.69
CA LEU A 4 12.56 -70.60 80.27
C LEU A 4 12.24 -69.33 79.45
N ARG A 5 11.37 -69.51 78.51
CA ARG A 5 10.81 -68.39 77.81
C ARG A 5 9.96 -67.53 78.74
N ASN A 6 10.42 -66.30 79.00
CA ASN A 6 9.65 -65.35 79.79
C ASN A 6 8.58 -64.72 78.88
N VAL A 7 7.41 -65.40 78.86
CA VAL A 7 6.28 -65.06 77.97
C VAL A 7 5.77 -63.65 78.27
N GLU A 8 5.83 -63.16 79.50
CA GLU A 8 5.40 -61.80 79.84
C GLU A 8 6.32 -60.71 79.28
N ALA A 9 7.61 -60.97 79.31
CA ALA A 9 8.59 -60.03 78.71
C ALA A 9 8.50 -59.99 77.16
N GLU A 10 8.21 -61.11 76.52
CA GLU A 10 7.94 -61.18 75.11
C GLU A 10 6.63 -60.47 74.70
N LEU A 11 5.57 -60.67 75.53
CA LEU A 11 4.28 -60.02 75.32
C LEU A 11 4.36 -58.51 75.52
N SER A 12 5.14 -58.04 76.52
CA SER A 12 5.35 -56.61 76.75
C SER A 12 6.13 -55.95 75.60
N ARG A 13 7.17 -56.60 75.08
CA ARG A 13 7.93 -56.17 73.92
C ARG A 13 7.07 -56.18 72.64
N PHE A 14 6.20 -57.18 72.50
CA PHE A 14 5.27 -57.19 71.35
C PHE A 14 4.26 -56.08 71.45
N ARG A 15 3.64 -55.85 72.65
CA ARG A 15 2.72 -54.69 72.86
C ARG A 15 3.40 -53.35 72.61
N ALA A 16 4.64 -53.16 73.05
CA ALA A 16 5.41 -51.95 72.79
C ALA A 16 5.66 -51.77 71.31
N ARG A 17 6.03 -52.83 70.56
CA ARG A 17 6.22 -52.78 69.12
C ARG A 17 4.93 -52.46 68.36
N VAL A 18 3.80 -53.06 68.80
CA VAL A 18 2.49 -52.74 68.17
C VAL A 18 2.08 -51.29 68.43
N LEU A 19 2.31 -50.80 69.69
CA LEU A 19 2.07 -49.38 70.01
C LEU A 19 2.92 -48.42 69.18
N VAL A 20 4.21 -48.70 69.05
CA VAL A 20 5.13 -47.88 68.21
C VAL A 20 4.71 -47.95 66.77
N ALA A 21 4.37 -49.12 66.24
CA ALA A 21 3.89 -49.28 64.88
C ALA A 21 2.55 -48.54 64.66
N GLY A 22 1.61 -48.67 65.64
CA GLY A 22 0.35 -47.93 65.58
C GLY A 22 0.52 -46.43 65.62
N LEU A 23 1.45 -45.91 66.43
CA LEU A 23 1.78 -44.50 66.51
C LEU A 23 2.43 -44.02 65.21
N ALA A 24 3.34 -44.81 64.65
CA ALA A 24 3.97 -44.46 63.34
C ALA A 24 2.95 -44.37 62.19
N VAL A 25 1.99 -45.32 62.15
CA VAL A 25 0.89 -45.30 61.17
C VAL A 25 -0.02 -44.09 61.42
N LEU A 26 -0.35 -43.76 62.65
CA LEU A 26 -1.16 -42.58 62.98
C LEU A 26 -0.47 -41.29 62.61
N CYS A 27 0.84 -41.16 62.86
CA CYS A 27 1.64 -40.02 62.40
C CYS A 27 1.67 -39.93 60.90
N ALA A 28 1.83 -41.03 60.17
CA ALA A 28 1.80 -41.02 58.68
C ALA A 28 0.44 -40.58 58.15
N PHE A 29 -0.67 -41.09 58.74
CA PHE A 29 -2.02 -40.64 58.37
C PHE A 29 -2.27 -39.17 58.74
N SER A 30 -1.77 -38.69 59.86
CA SER A 30 -1.88 -37.29 60.27
C SER A 30 -1.12 -36.38 59.31
N LEU A 31 0.07 -36.77 58.85
CA LEU A 31 0.86 -36.05 57.83
C LEU A 31 0.13 -36.00 56.45
N LEU A 32 -0.46 -37.14 56.08
CA LEU A 32 -1.27 -37.18 54.85
C LEU A 32 -2.53 -36.32 54.96
N ALA A 33 -3.22 -36.36 56.11
CA ALA A 33 -4.38 -35.48 56.32
C ALA A 33 -4.00 -34.01 56.36
N ALA A 34 -2.92 -33.63 57.01
CA ALA A 34 -2.39 -32.26 57.01
C ALA A 34 -2.01 -31.81 55.58
N ARG A 35 -1.39 -32.72 54.82
CA ARG A 35 -1.07 -32.42 53.39
C ARG A 35 -2.32 -32.26 52.54
N LEU A 36 -3.34 -33.08 52.79
CA LEU A 36 -4.62 -32.99 52.08
C LEU A 36 -5.33 -31.64 52.38
N VAL A 37 -5.38 -31.25 53.65
CA VAL A 37 -5.94 -29.96 54.08
C VAL A 37 -5.14 -28.80 53.44
N TYR A 38 -3.82 -28.89 53.48
CA TYR A 38 -2.97 -27.86 52.82
C TYR A 38 -3.28 -27.71 51.33
N LEU A 39 -3.42 -28.83 50.60
CA LEU A 39 -3.70 -28.78 49.15
C LEU A 39 -5.15 -28.39 48.85
N GLN A 40 -6.14 -28.89 49.65
CA GLN A 40 -7.56 -28.65 49.35
C GLN A 40 -8.13 -27.38 49.96
N VAL A 41 -7.50 -26.82 51.01
CA VAL A 41 -7.98 -25.58 51.64
C VAL A 41 -7.05 -24.41 51.33
N TYR A 42 -5.77 -24.52 51.67
CA TYR A 42 -4.83 -23.39 51.49
C TYR A 42 -4.44 -23.13 50.03
N ARG A 43 -4.23 -24.19 49.26
CA ARG A 43 -3.83 -24.05 47.86
C ARG A 43 -4.95 -24.35 46.87
N HIS A 44 -6.19 -24.47 47.35
CA HIS A 44 -7.34 -24.80 46.49
C HIS A 44 -7.51 -23.81 45.33
N ALA A 45 -7.48 -22.52 45.60
CA ALA A 45 -7.66 -21.48 44.59
C ALA A 45 -6.57 -21.55 43.53
N ASP A 46 -5.29 -21.59 43.92
CA ASP A 46 -4.13 -21.67 43.01
C ASP A 46 -4.14 -22.98 42.18
N LEU A 47 -4.45 -24.10 42.80
CA LEU A 47 -4.51 -25.41 42.13
C LEU A 47 -5.74 -25.55 41.21
N SER A 48 -6.87 -24.96 41.60
CA SER A 48 -8.08 -24.92 40.79
C SER A 48 -7.88 -24.03 39.54
N GLU A 49 -7.27 -22.86 39.72
CA GLU A 49 -6.93 -21.98 38.61
C GLU A 49 -5.97 -22.65 37.62
N ARG A 50 -4.92 -23.32 38.11
CA ARG A 50 -4.01 -24.11 37.27
C ARG A 50 -4.70 -25.29 36.58
N ALA A 51 -5.61 -25.95 37.23
CA ALA A 51 -6.38 -27.06 36.67
C ALA A 51 -7.33 -26.55 35.57
N GLU A 52 -7.99 -25.40 35.77
CA GLU A 52 -8.80 -24.75 34.74
C GLU A 52 -7.95 -24.22 33.56
N SER A 53 -6.82 -23.59 33.84
CA SER A 53 -5.87 -23.13 32.84
C SER A 53 -5.31 -24.28 31.97
N ASN A 54 -5.07 -25.46 32.60
CA ASN A 54 -4.64 -26.66 31.87
C ASN A 54 -5.78 -27.34 31.08
N ARG A 55 -7.03 -27.08 31.44
CA ARG A 55 -8.22 -27.64 30.80
C ARG A 55 -8.76 -26.75 29.68
N THR A 56 -8.39 -25.49 29.65
CA THR A 56 -8.88 -24.52 28.67
C THR A 56 -7.75 -24.04 27.79
N ALA A 57 -8.02 -23.91 26.48
CA ALA A 57 -7.14 -23.27 25.54
C ALA A 57 -7.84 -22.07 24.90
N ILE A 58 -7.16 -20.94 24.85
CA ILE A 58 -7.62 -19.75 24.12
C ILE A 58 -7.09 -19.83 22.70
N MET A 59 -8.01 -19.92 21.74
CA MET A 59 -7.71 -19.93 20.32
C MET A 59 -8.09 -18.58 19.70
N PRO A 60 -7.20 -17.92 18.97
CA PRO A 60 -7.54 -16.71 18.27
C PRO A 60 -8.45 -16.99 17.07
N ILE A 61 -9.42 -16.11 16.83
CA ILE A 61 -10.22 -16.08 15.62
C ILE A 61 -9.69 -14.91 14.79
N VAL A 62 -8.95 -15.23 13.72
CA VAL A 62 -8.36 -14.22 12.84
C VAL A 62 -9.47 -13.47 12.09
N PRO A 63 -9.46 -12.13 12.10
CA PRO A 63 -10.48 -11.33 11.40
C PRO A 63 -10.34 -11.44 9.89
N ASN A 64 -11.43 -11.22 9.18
CA ASN A 64 -11.40 -11.02 7.74
C ASN A 64 -10.79 -9.64 7.45
N ARG A 65 -9.73 -9.60 6.64
CA ARG A 65 -9.10 -8.34 6.24
C ARG A 65 -10.06 -7.50 5.41
N GLY A 66 -10.09 -6.19 5.64
CA GLY A 66 -10.95 -5.23 4.93
C GLY A 66 -10.69 -5.22 3.42
N LEU A 67 -11.66 -4.75 2.66
CA LEU A 67 -11.53 -4.59 1.22
C LEU A 67 -10.81 -3.27 0.89
N ILE A 68 -10.21 -3.20 -0.30
CA ILE A 68 -9.75 -1.93 -0.88
C ILE A 68 -10.57 -1.71 -2.14
N MET A 69 -11.21 -0.53 -2.25
CA MET A 69 -12.06 -0.16 -3.38
C MET A 69 -11.59 1.16 -3.99
N ASP A 70 -11.82 1.31 -5.29
CA ASP A 70 -11.66 2.61 -5.95
C ASP A 70 -12.84 3.55 -5.64
N ARG A 71 -12.79 4.78 -6.15
CA ARG A 71 -13.87 5.79 -5.97
C ARG A 71 -15.24 5.39 -6.53
N ASN A 72 -15.27 4.42 -7.46
CA ASN A 72 -16.48 3.92 -8.12
C ASN A 72 -17.00 2.63 -7.46
N GLY A 73 -16.39 2.18 -6.35
CA GLY A 73 -16.74 0.94 -5.65
C GLY A 73 -16.22 -0.33 -6.31
N ILE A 74 -15.23 -0.21 -7.20
CA ILE A 74 -14.57 -1.36 -7.82
C ILE A 74 -13.56 -1.94 -6.84
N ILE A 75 -13.64 -3.25 -6.57
CA ILE A 75 -12.78 -3.92 -5.60
C ILE A 75 -11.39 -4.13 -6.18
N LEU A 76 -10.37 -3.51 -5.56
CA LEU A 76 -8.96 -3.62 -5.92
C LEU A 76 -8.24 -4.71 -5.13
N ALA A 77 -8.68 -4.97 -3.90
CA ALA A 77 -8.19 -6.07 -3.09
C ALA A 77 -9.36 -6.70 -2.32
N SER A 78 -9.44 -8.03 -2.37
CA SER A 78 -10.48 -8.84 -1.74
C SER A 78 -9.89 -10.06 -1.03
N ASN A 79 -10.75 -10.81 -0.33
CA ASN A 79 -10.40 -12.09 0.24
C ASN A 79 -11.28 -13.18 -0.38
N TYR A 80 -10.71 -14.34 -0.62
CA TYR A 80 -11.47 -15.52 -1.03
C TYR A 80 -11.10 -16.71 -0.16
N SER A 81 -12.06 -17.60 0.07
CA SER A 81 -11.86 -18.82 0.82
C SER A 81 -11.32 -19.92 -0.10
N ALA A 82 -10.28 -20.59 0.33
CA ALA A 82 -9.76 -21.78 -0.33
C ALA A 82 -9.33 -22.81 0.70
N TYR A 83 -9.38 -24.08 0.34
CA TYR A 83 -8.89 -25.15 1.20
C TYR A 83 -7.37 -25.25 1.15
N THR A 84 -6.77 -25.47 2.30
CA THR A 84 -5.38 -25.84 2.48
C THR A 84 -5.29 -27.27 2.99
N LEU A 85 -4.30 -28.02 2.53
CA LEU A 85 -3.92 -29.28 3.11
C LEU A 85 -2.83 -29.01 4.15
N GLU A 86 -3.10 -29.31 5.40
CA GLU A 86 -2.20 -29.06 6.52
C GLU A 86 -1.75 -30.35 7.18
N ILE A 87 -0.49 -30.39 7.58
CA ILE A 87 0.11 -31.53 8.30
C ILE A 87 0.51 -31.05 9.70
N THR A 88 0.11 -31.80 10.73
CA THR A 88 0.61 -31.63 12.10
C THR A 88 1.78 -32.58 12.30
N PRO A 89 3.05 -32.14 12.31
CA PRO A 89 4.22 -33.04 12.30
C PRO A 89 4.25 -34.03 13.48
N SER A 90 3.80 -33.62 14.68
CA SER A 90 3.76 -34.49 15.86
C SER A 90 2.72 -35.62 15.80
N LYS A 91 1.78 -35.57 14.83
CA LYS A 91 0.74 -36.59 14.65
C LYS A 91 1.02 -37.54 13.49
N VAL A 92 2.16 -37.39 12.84
CA VAL A 92 2.57 -38.18 11.67
C VAL A 92 3.84 -38.96 12.01
N GLU A 93 3.84 -40.26 11.82
CA GLU A 93 4.98 -41.14 12.15
C GLU A 93 6.18 -40.92 11.20
N ASN A 94 5.92 -40.88 9.90
CA ASN A 94 6.92 -40.59 8.88
C ASN A 94 6.42 -39.53 7.92
N LEU A 95 7.02 -38.32 8.03
CA LEU A 95 6.59 -37.16 7.29
C LEU A 95 6.85 -37.29 5.76
N ASP A 96 8.02 -37.80 5.37
CA ASP A 96 8.39 -37.91 3.98
C ASP A 96 7.57 -38.98 3.25
N GLU A 97 7.27 -40.09 3.91
CA GLU A 97 6.36 -41.14 3.37
C GLU A 97 4.93 -40.59 3.24
N THR A 98 4.46 -39.84 4.24
CA THR A 98 3.12 -39.22 4.19
C THR A 98 3.01 -38.23 3.04
N ILE A 99 4.02 -37.38 2.85
CA ILE A 99 4.05 -36.43 1.71
C ILE A 99 4.10 -37.17 0.36
N ALA A 100 4.86 -38.26 0.27
CA ALA A 100 4.91 -39.09 -0.94
C ALA A 100 3.55 -39.73 -1.22
N ALA A 101 2.86 -40.26 -0.18
CA ALA A 101 1.54 -40.87 -0.30
C ALA A 101 0.43 -39.86 -0.64
N LEU A 102 0.61 -38.58 -0.32
CA LEU A 102 -0.33 -37.50 -0.68
C LEU A 102 -0.21 -37.05 -2.16
N GLN A 103 0.95 -37.21 -2.79
CA GLN A 103 1.20 -36.73 -4.17
C GLN A 103 0.23 -37.27 -5.24
N PRO A 104 -0.27 -38.53 -5.17
CA PRO A 104 -1.29 -38.99 -6.11
C PRO A 104 -2.66 -38.34 -5.96
N LEU A 105 -2.96 -37.77 -4.78
CA LEU A 105 -4.25 -37.16 -4.45
C LEU A 105 -4.25 -35.65 -4.67
N VAL A 106 -3.12 -35.01 -4.35
CA VAL A 106 -2.94 -33.56 -4.37
C VAL A 106 -1.62 -33.23 -5.04
N GLU A 107 -1.62 -32.26 -5.95
CA GLU A 107 -0.42 -31.81 -6.65
C GLU A 107 0.51 -31.05 -5.68
N ILE A 108 1.48 -31.75 -5.09
CA ILE A 108 2.49 -31.16 -4.20
C ILE A 108 3.76 -30.86 -4.99
N THR A 109 4.00 -29.60 -5.30
CA THR A 109 5.15 -29.14 -6.07
C THR A 109 6.43 -29.12 -5.25
N SER A 110 7.59 -29.03 -5.92
CA SER A 110 8.89 -28.84 -5.25
C SER A 110 8.93 -27.52 -4.46
N ARG A 111 8.20 -26.48 -4.91
CA ARG A 111 8.01 -25.21 -4.18
C ARG A 111 7.28 -25.44 -2.85
N ASP A 112 6.17 -26.18 -2.88
CA ASP A 112 5.39 -26.49 -1.69
C ASP A 112 6.23 -27.23 -0.64
N LYS A 113 7.01 -28.22 -1.06
CA LYS A 113 7.93 -28.97 -0.19
C LYS A 113 8.99 -28.07 0.45
N ARG A 114 9.61 -27.15 -0.32
CA ARG A 114 10.60 -26.20 0.22
C ARG A 114 9.96 -25.24 1.22
N ARG A 115 8.77 -24.71 0.89
CA ARG A 115 8.00 -23.85 1.79
C ARG A 115 7.67 -24.57 3.10
N PHE A 116 7.16 -25.80 3.02
CA PHE A 116 6.81 -26.60 4.18
C PHE A 116 8.02 -26.89 5.08
N ARG A 117 9.20 -27.20 4.52
CA ARG A 117 10.42 -27.42 5.31
C ARG A 117 10.81 -26.18 6.10
N ARG A 118 10.79 -25.01 5.49
CA ARG A 118 11.07 -23.73 6.14
C ARG A 118 10.07 -23.49 7.29
N LEU A 119 8.78 -23.65 7.02
CA LEU A 119 7.73 -23.50 8.03
C LEU A 119 7.96 -24.42 9.23
N ARG A 120 8.37 -25.66 8.98
CA ARG A 120 8.67 -26.63 10.03
C ARG A 120 9.85 -26.21 10.91
N GLU A 121 10.86 -25.56 10.34
CA GLU A 121 12.03 -25.05 11.08
C GLU A 121 11.65 -23.86 11.99
N GLU A 122 10.69 -23.06 11.55
CA GLU A 122 10.22 -21.85 12.26
C GLU A 122 9.09 -22.11 13.27
N SER A 123 8.42 -23.29 13.20
CA SER A 123 7.19 -23.60 13.95
C SER A 123 7.39 -24.76 14.94
N LYS A 124 6.51 -24.83 15.93
CA LYS A 124 6.50 -25.94 16.91
C LYS A 124 5.91 -27.20 16.29
N SER A 125 6.38 -28.38 16.71
CA SER A 125 6.00 -29.68 16.12
C SER A 125 4.52 -30.03 16.24
N PHE A 126 3.78 -29.41 17.18
CA PHE A 126 2.35 -29.62 17.35
C PHE A 126 1.47 -28.67 16.53
N GLU A 127 2.07 -27.69 15.86
CA GLU A 127 1.35 -26.76 14.98
C GLU A 127 0.99 -27.45 13.66
N SER A 128 -0.18 -27.08 13.12
CA SER A 128 -0.65 -27.55 11.82
C SER A 128 -0.08 -26.66 10.74
N LEU A 129 0.73 -27.22 9.84
CA LEU A 129 1.47 -26.49 8.83
C LEU A 129 0.95 -26.78 7.41
N PRO A 130 0.73 -25.75 6.56
CA PRO A 130 0.22 -25.95 5.23
C PRO A 130 1.31 -26.55 4.31
N ILE A 131 1.04 -27.77 3.80
CA ILE A 131 1.86 -28.39 2.75
C ILE A 131 1.42 -27.94 1.34
N ARG A 132 0.10 -27.82 1.13
CA ARG A 132 -0.48 -27.30 -0.11
C ARG A 132 -1.56 -26.28 0.20
N THR A 133 -1.48 -25.09 -0.40
CA THR A 133 -2.47 -24.03 -0.32
C THR A 133 -3.32 -24.01 -1.59
N ARG A 134 -4.54 -23.45 -1.51
CA ARG A 134 -5.45 -23.27 -2.66
C ARG A 134 -5.73 -24.55 -3.42
N LEU A 135 -6.22 -25.58 -2.72
CA LEU A 135 -6.61 -26.82 -3.35
C LEU A 135 -7.79 -26.59 -4.30
N THR A 136 -7.76 -27.28 -5.43
CA THR A 136 -8.93 -27.37 -6.33
C THR A 136 -10.02 -28.25 -5.70
N ASP A 137 -11.28 -28.08 -6.12
CA ASP A 137 -12.40 -28.89 -5.63
C ASP A 137 -12.18 -30.39 -5.89
N GLN A 138 -11.50 -30.74 -6.98
CA GLN A 138 -11.13 -32.11 -7.29
C GLN A 138 -10.08 -32.67 -6.33
N GLU A 139 -9.08 -31.89 -5.95
CA GLU A 139 -8.08 -32.29 -4.94
C GLU A 139 -8.73 -32.44 -3.56
N VAL A 140 -9.62 -31.51 -3.19
CA VAL A 140 -10.39 -31.59 -1.94
C VAL A 140 -11.21 -32.87 -1.92
N ALA A 141 -11.98 -33.17 -2.98
CA ALA A 141 -12.80 -34.36 -3.04
C ALA A 141 -11.96 -35.65 -3.00
N ARG A 142 -10.86 -35.74 -3.75
CA ARG A 142 -9.94 -36.90 -3.74
C ARG A 142 -9.33 -37.13 -2.37
N PHE A 143 -8.86 -36.10 -1.69
CA PHE A 143 -8.30 -36.23 -0.36
C PHE A 143 -9.38 -36.58 0.67
N ALA A 144 -10.55 -35.90 0.65
CA ALA A 144 -11.64 -36.15 1.59
C ALA A 144 -12.11 -37.63 1.57
N ALA A 145 -12.19 -38.22 0.38
CA ALA A 145 -12.53 -39.66 0.21
C ALA A 145 -11.52 -40.62 0.86
N GLN A 146 -10.26 -40.21 1.02
CA GLN A 146 -9.18 -41.03 1.57
C GLN A 146 -8.59 -40.50 2.89
N ARG A 147 -9.23 -39.51 3.52
CA ARG A 147 -8.75 -38.84 4.74
C ARG A 147 -8.40 -39.83 5.86
N PHE A 148 -9.14 -40.94 5.98
CA PHE A 148 -8.91 -41.96 7.02
C PHE A 148 -7.52 -42.60 6.95
N ARG A 149 -6.84 -42.55 5.81
CA ARG A 149 -5.49 -43.10 5.59
C ARG A 149 -4.37 -42.18 6.09
N PHE A 150 -4.70 -40.91 6.38
CA PHE A 150 -3.71 -39.86 6.68
C PHE A 150 -3.95 -39.22 8.07
N PRO A 151 -3.66 -39.93 9.16
CA PRO A 151 -3.76 -39.33 10.50
C PRO A 151 -2.79 -38.18 10.61
N GLY A 152 -3.24 -37.05 11.18
CA GLY A 152 -2.45 -35.82 11.30
C GLY A 152 -2.44 -34.90 10.07
N VAL A 153 -3.15 -35.27 9.01
CA VAL A 153 -3.35 -34.42 7.82
C VAL A 153 -4.81 -33.97 7.77
N GLU A 154 -5.04 -32.66 7.62
CA GLU A 154 -6.37 -32.06 7.66
C GLU A 154 -6.57 -31.06 6.54
N LEU A 155 -7.83 -30.97 6.05
CA LEU A 155 -8.29 -29.85 5.20
C LEU A 155 -8.75 -28.72 6.09
N LYS A 156 -8.21 -27.52 5.87
CA LYS A 156 -8.68 -26.31 6.54
C LYS A 156 -9.04 -25.24 5.50
N ALA A 157 -10.20 -24.63 5.65
CA ALA A 157 -10.55 -23.44 4.90
C ALA A 157 -9.77 -22.25 5.47
N ARG A 158 -9.06 -21.56 4.59
CA ARG A 158 -8.34 -20.31 4.92
C ARG A 158 -8.73 -19.20 3.96
N LEU A 159 -8.67 -17.99 4.43
CA LEU A 159 -8.84 -16.81 3.60
C LEU A 159 -7.50 -16.39 2.99
N PHE A 160 -7.53 -16.13 1.71
CA PHE A 160 -6.40 -15.66 0.94
C PHE A 160 -6.69 -14.26 0.38
N ARG A 161 -5.73 -13.37 0.49
CA ARG A 161 -5.80 -12.06 -0.15
C ARG A 161 -5.69 -12.22 -1.66
N SER A 162 -6.46 -11.44 -2.41
CA SER A 162 -6.49 -11.42 -3.87
C SER A 162 -6.48 -10.00 -4.39
N TYR A 163 -5.69 -9.78 -5.42
CA TYR A 163 -5.61 -8.53 -6.17
C TYR A 163 -6.10 -8.80 -7.60
N PRO A 164 -7.41 -8.59 -7.85
CA PRO A 164 -8.08 -9.06 -9.08
C PRO A 164 -7.51 -8.50 -10.37
N TYR A 165 -6.86 -7.33 -10.29
CA TYR A 165 -6.32 -6.64 -11.46
C TYR A 165 -4.83 -6.86 -11.69
N GLY A 166 -4.18 -7.78 -10.93
CA GLY A 166 -2.77 -8.11 -11.10
C GLY A 166 -1.87 -6.89 -10.98
N GLU A 167 -1.11 -6.59 -12.02
CA GLU A 167 -0.15 -5.46 -12.03
C GLU A 167 -0.81 -4.08 -11.95
N LEU A 168 -2.08 -3.95 -12.38
CA LEU A 168 -2.77 -2.66 -12.43
C LEU A 168 -2.91 -2.07 -11.02
N ALA A 169 -2.42 -0.84 -10.85
CA ALA A 169 -2.34 -0.13 -9.57
C ALA A 169 -1.53 -0.85 -8.47
N GLY A 170 -0.67 -1.82 -8.83
CA GLY A 170 0.08 -2.62 -7.85
C GLY A 170 0.94 -1.79 -6.89
N HIS A 171 1.50 -0.67 -7.34
CA HIS A 171 2.26 0.25 -6.50
C HIS A 171 1.40 1.07 -5.52
N VAL A 172 0.12 1.26 -5.82
CA VAL A 172 -0.84 1.96 -4.94
C VAL A 172 -1.42 1.00 -3.92
N VAL A 173 -2.01 -0.11 -4.41
CA VAL A 173 -2.65 -1.10 -3.54
C VAL A 173 -1.61 -1.74 -2.62
N GLY A 174 -0.44 -2.08 -3.15
CA GLY A 174 0.60 -2.80 -2.42
C GLY A 174 0.26 -4.28 -2.26
N TYR A 175 0.85 -4.92 -1.27
CA TYR A 175 0.64 -6.34 -0.99
C TYR A 175 0.82 -6.67 0.49
N ILE A 176 0.25 -7.81 0.91
CA ILE A 176 0.53 -8.40 2.21
C ILE A 176 1.68 -9.43 2.09
N GLY A 177 2.43 -9.57 3.16
CA GLY A 177 3.49 -10.57 3.27
C GLY A 177 3.61 -11.07 4.70
N ARG A 178 4.39 -12.13 4.92
CA ARG A 178 4.60 -12.69 6.25
C ARG A 178 5.23 -11.68 7.19
N ILE A 179 4.76 -11.67 8.42
CA ILE A 179 5.31 -10.85 9.50
C ILE A 179 6.77 -11.28 9.73
N ASN A 180 7.70 -10.33 9.62
CA ASN A 180 9.13 -10.53 9.91
C ASN A 180 9.47 -10.15 11.35
N GLN A 181 10.73 -10.33 11.78
CA GLN A 181 11.13 -10.05 13.16
C GLN A 181 10.97 -8.57 13.54
N THR A 182 11.39 -7.65 12.67
CA THR A 182 11.26 -6.20 12.92
C THR A 182 9.80 -5.77 13.09
N GLU A 183 8.89 -6.37 12.33
CA GLU A 183 7.45 -6.10 12.45
C GLU A 183 6.86 -6.73 13.72
N LYS A 184 7.35 -7.90 14.14
CA LYS A 184 6.99 -8.50 15.44
C LYS A 184 7.41 -7.59 16.58
N ASP A 185 8.65 -7.11 16.54
CA ASP A 185 9.17 -6.20 17.56
C ASP A 185 8.33 -4.90 17.60
N ALA A 186 7.92 -4.36 16.45
CA ALA A 186 7.05 -3.19 16.38
C ALA A 186 5.61 -3.45 16.89
N ILE A 187 5.05 -4.64 16.66
CA ILE A 187 3.75 -5.06 17.21
C ILE A 187 3.83 -5.16 18.73
N GLU A 188 4.93 -5.73 19.26
CA GLU A 188 5.21 -5.85 20.69
C GLU A 188 5.38 -4.47 21.35
N GLU A 189 6.15 -3.57 20.73
CA GLU A 189 6.34 -2.19 21.19
C GLU A 189 5.03 -1.39 21.27
N ASN A 190 4.07 -1.69 20.39
CA ASN A 190 2.75 -1.03 20.36
C ASN A 190 1.68 -1.74 21.23
N ASP A 191 2.03 -2.78 21.98
CA ASP A 191 1.11 -3.58 22.82
C ASP A 191 -0.07 -4.19 22.03
N ASP A 192 0.16 -4.54 20.76
CA ASP A 192 -0.87 -5.06 19.84
C ASP A 192 -0.73 -6.56 19.54
N GLU A 193 0.13 -7.29 20.30
CA GLU A 193 0.34 -8.74 20.15
C GLU A 193 -0.95 -9.54 20.23
N GLY A 194 -1.88 -9.13 21.10
CA GLY A 194 -3.17 -9.77 21.27
C GLY A 194 -3.98 -9.76 19.99
N ASN A 195 -3.95 -8.68 19.24
CA ASN A 195 -4.68 -8.48 18.01
C ASN A 195 -4.06 -9.24 16.82
N TYR A 196 -2.72 -9.40 16.82
CA TYR A 196 -2.02 -10.17 15.77
C TYR A 196 -1.88 -11.66 16.09
N ARG A 197 -2.44 -12.12 17.19
CA ARG A 197 -2.36 -13.54 17.60
C ARG A 197 -3.08 -14.44 16.60
N GLY A 198 -2.33 -15.33 15.98
CA GLY A 198 -2.83 -16.23 14.93
C GLY A 198 -2.82 -15.63 13.52
N THR A 199 -2.41 -14.37 13.35
CA THR A 199 -2.20 -13.71 12.07
C THR A 199 -0.78 -13.91 11.60
N ASP A 200 -0.61 -14.41 10.36
CA ASP A 200 0.69 -14.68 9.74
C ASP A 200 1.15 -13.53 8.81
N TYR A 201 0.26 -12.64 8.41
CA TYR A 201 0.46 -11.67 7.32
C TYR A 201 0.18 -10.24 7.78
N ILE A 202 0.94 -9.30 7.23
CA ILE A 202 0.80 -7.86 7.45
C ILE A 202 1.00 -7.12 6.13
N GLY A 203 0.47 -5.92 5.99
CA GLY A 203 0.72 -5.05 4.84
C GLY A 203 2.20 -4.64 4.72
N LYS A 204 2.77 -4.76 3.53
CA LYS A 204 4.20 -4.51 3.27
C LYS A 204 4.45 -3.25 2.46
N LEU A 205 3.50 -2.83 1.66
CA LEU A 205 3.63 -1.71 0.75
C LEU A 205 2.27 -1.08 0.46
N GLY A 206 2.27 0.19 0.03
CA GLY A 206 1.09 0.89 -0.46
C GLY A 206 -0.03 1.02 0.58
N ILE A 207 -1.27 1.01 0.12
CA ILE A 207 -2.48 1.10 0.98
C ILE A 207 -2.54 -0.07 1.97
N GLU A 208 -2.14 -1.27 1.55
CA GLU A 208 -2.09 -2.44 2.44
C GLU A 208 -1.24 -2.17 3.69
N GLN A 209 -0.12 -1.46 3.55
CA GLN A 209 0.76 -1.10 4.68
C GLN A 209 0.26 0.12 5.44
N SER A 210 -0.11 1.19 4.71
CA SER A 210 -0.40 2.47 5.34
C SER A 210 -1.72 2.48 6.11
N PHE A 211 -2.66 1.61 5.71
CA PHE A 211 -3.97 1.44 6.35
C PHE A 211 -4.10 0.07 7.04
N GLU A 212 -2.97 -0.49 7.51
CA GLU A 212 -2.95 -1.79 8.19
C GLU A 212 -3.93 -1.85 9.35
N ALA A 213 -3.97 -0.83 10.19
CA ALA A 213 -4.84 -0.79 11.38
C ALA A 213 -6.33 -0.89 11.03
N GLN A 214 -6.76 -0.22 9.93
CA GLN A 214 -8.14 -0.28 9.45
C GLN A 214 -8.44 -1.60 8.75
N LEU A 215 -7.50 -2.07 7.93
CA LEU A 215 -7.67 -3.27 7.10
C LEU A 215 -7.59 -4.57 7.90
N HIS A 216 -6.78 -4.64 8.97
CA HIS A 216 -6.58 -5.86 9.75
C HIS A 216 -7.85 -6.29 10.48
N GLY A 217 -8.52 -5.35 11.16
CA GLY A 217 -9.67 -5.62 12.03
C GLY A 217 -9.25 -6.02 13.45
N ILE A 218 -10.18 -6.63 14.20
CA ILE A 218 -9.96 -7.00 15.60
C ILE A 218 -10.08 -8.53 15.76
N THR A 219 -9.02 -9.16 16.27
CA THR A 219 -8.97 -10.59 16.51
C THR A 219 -9.95 -10.99 17.61
N GLY A 220 -10.77 -11.98 17.30
CA GLY A 220 -11.68 -12.61 18.26
C GLY A 220 -10.96 -13.69 19.06
N VAL A 221 -11.64 -14.19 20.08
CA VAL A 221 -11.11 -15.25 20.92
C VAL A 221 -12.16 -16.34 21.15
N GLU A 222 -11.74 -17.59 21.07
CA GLU A 222 -12.54 -18.76 21.35
C GLU A 222 -11.90 -19.54 22.50
N GLN A 223 -12.64 -19.75 23.57
CA GLN A 223 -12.21 -20.56 24.69
C GLN A 223 -12.69 -21.98 24.48
N MET A 224 -11.76 -22.91 24.33
CA MET A 224 -12.00 -24.33 24.10
C MET A 224 -11.63 -25.13 25.34
N GLU A 225 -12.49 -26.09 25.73
CA GLU A 225 -12.12 -27.12 26.65
C GLU A 225 -11.22 -28.14 25.95
N THR A 226 -10.07 -28.45 26.56
CA THR A 226 -9.11 -29.42 26.03
C THR A 226 -9.06 -30.69 26.88
N SER A 227 -8.91 -31.84 26.23
CA SER A 227 -8.61 -33.10 26.89
C SER A 227 -7.17 -33.12 27.43
N ALA A 228 -6.84 -34.08 28.28
CA ALA A 228 -5.47 -34.31 28.78
C ALA A 228 -4.44 -34.50 27.65
N ALA A 229 -4.86 -34.87 26.44
CA ALA A 229 -4.03 -35.00 25.26
C ALA A 229 -3.98 -33.69 24.43
N GLY A 230 -4.46 -32.56 24.95
CA GLY A 230 -4.47 -31.24 24.26
C GLY A 230 -5.46 -31.13 23.09
N ARG A 231 -6.42 -32.04 22.96
CA ARG A 231 -7.44 -31.98 21.90
C ARG A 231 -8.62 -31.13 22.36
N ALA A 232 -9.08 -30.24 21.53
CA ALA A 232 -10.30 -29.47 21.73
C ALA A 232 -11.51 -30.44 21.81
N VAL A 233 -12.29 -30.32 22.90
CA VAL A 233 -13.45 -31.17 23.19
C VAL A 233 -14.75 -30.42 22.93
N ARG A 234 -14.89 -29.23 23.49
CA ARG A 234 -16.05 -28.37 23.26
C ARG A 234 -15.69 -26.90 23.43
N ARG A 235 -16.48 -26.04 22.80
CA ARG A 235 -16.39 -24.59 22.96
C ARG A 235 -17.09 -24.14 24.24
N LEU A 236 -16.39 -23.39 25.08
CA LEU A 236 -16.90 -22.83 26.34
C LEU A 236 -17.46 -21.41 26.12
N ALA A 237 -16.69 -20.59 25.46
CA ALA A 237 -17.07 -19.20 25.12
C ALA A 237 -16.49 -18.79 23.77
N SER A 238 -17.11 -17.83 23.13
CA SER A 238 -16.62 -17.26 21.87
C SER A 238 -16.93 -15.77 21.83
N ASN A 239 -15.90 -14.98 21.58
CA ASN A 239 -16.02 -13.58 21.21
C ASN A 239 -15.60 -13.48 19.73
N PRO A 240 -16.51 -13.23 18.78
CA PRO A 240 -16.21 -13.27 17.38
C PRO A 240 -15.22 -12.16 16.98
N ALA A 241 -14.43 -12.40 15.93
CA ALA A 241 -13.57 -11.40 15.35
C ALA A 241 -14.40 -10.29 14.70
N THR A 242 -13.90 -9.05 14.75
CA THR A 242 -14.47 -7.94 13.98
C THR A 242 -13.68 -7.79 12.68
N PRO A 243 -14.32 -7.94 11.51
CA PRO A 243 -13.64 -7.76 10.23
C PRO A 243 -13.05 -6.36 10.09
N GLY A 244 -11.96 -6.25 9.33
CA GLY A 244 -11.37 -4.96 9.00
C GLY A 244 -12.28 -4.08 8.15
N GLU A 245 -12.08 -2.78 8.24
CA GLU A 245 -12.84 -1.79 7.47
C GLU A 245 -12.46 -1.82 6.00
N THR A 246 -13.40 -1.52 5.13
CA THR A 246 -13.13 -1.30 3.71
C THR A 246 -12.54 0.10 3.53
N VAL A 247 -11.38 0.20 2.88
CA VAL A 247 -10.76 1.47 2.51
C VAL A 247 -11.21 1.87 1.10
N MET A 248 -11.84 3.04 0.99
CA MET A 248 -12.28 3.62 -0.27
C MET A 248 -11.27 4.66 -0.76
N LEU A 249 -10.75 4.45 -1.97
CA LEU A 249 -9.72 5.32 -2.55
C LEU A 249 -10.34 6.40 -3.44
N SER A 250 -9.63 7.52 -3.57
CA SER A 250 -9.88 8.59 -4.54
C SER A 250 -9.47 8.19 -5.97
N LEU A 251 -8.70 7.11 -6.10
CA LEU A 251 -8.23 6.56 -7.37
C LEU A 251 -9.40 6.14 -8.25
N ASP A 252 -9.35 6.50 -9.54
CA ASP A 252 -10.22 5.96 -10.60
C ASP A 252 -9.45 4.85 -11.33
N ILE A 253 -9.87 3.59 -11.12
CA ILE A 253 -9.15 2.44 -11.71
C ILE A 253 -9.26 2.41 -13.24
N GLY A 254 -10.30 3.00 -13.83
CA GLY A 254 -10.43 3.14 -15.27
C GLY A 254 -9.44 4.14 -15.85
N LEU A 255 -9.25 5.27 -15.16
CA LEU A 255 -8.23 6.26 -15.50
C LEU A 255 -6.82 5.69 -15.30
N GLN A 256 -6.60 4.99 -14.19
CA GLN A 256 -5.35 4.29 -13.91
C GLN A 256 -4.99 3.32 -15.04
N LYS A 257 -5.97 2.49 -15.45
CA LYS A 257 -5.81 1.55 -16.56
C LYS A 257 -5.50 2.24 -17.88
N LEU A 258 -6.25 3.30 -18.22
CA LEU A 258 -5.98 4.09 -19.40
C LEU A 258 -4.52 4.55 -19.48
N VAL A 259 -4.03 5.11 -18.38
CA VAL A 259 -2.66 5.63 -18.31
C VAL A 259 -1.63 4.50 -18.41
N GLU A 260 -1.81 3.41 -17.69
CA GLU A 260 -0.90 2.26 -17.74
C GLU A 260 -0.85 1.64 -19.14
N ASP A 261 -2.00 1.51 -19.81
CA ASP A 261 -2.09 1.04 -21.20
C ASP A 261 -1.35 1.97 -22.17
N MET A 262 -1.49 3.30 -21.99
CA MET A 262 -0.76 4.30 -22.80
C MET A 262 0.75 4.23 -22.64
N PHE A 263 1.24 3.90 -21.46
CA PHE A 263 2.68 3.66 -21.26
C PHE A 263 3.15 2.41 -22.02
N GLY A 264 2.34 1.37 -22.11
CA GLY A 264 2.74 0.09 -22.68
C GLY A 264 3.97 -0.47 -21.98
N THR A 265 5.04 -0.72 -22.72
CA THR A 265 6.33 -1.22 -22.18
C THR A 265 7.28 -0.11 -21.74
N ARG A 266 6.93 1.15 -21.90
CA ARG A 266 7.79 2.29 -21.56
C ARG A 266 7.83 2.50 -20.04
N ARG A 267 8.96 2.97 -19.56
CA ARG A 267 9.18 3.35 -18.15
C ARG A 267 8.70 4.78 -17.90
N GLY A 268 8.19 5.01 -16.71
CA GLY A 268 7.82 6.34 -16.28
C GLY A 268 6.78 6.38 -15.18
N ALA A 269 6.22 7.56 -14.96
CA ALA A 269 5.22 7.80 -13.94
C ALA A 269 4.23 8.89 -14.37
N LEU A 270 3.01 8.81 -13.84
CA LEU A 270 2.02 9.87 -13.90
C LEU A 270 1.32 9.99 -12.56
N VAL A 271 1.15 11.23 -12.10
CA VAL A 271 0.30 11.56 -10.96
C VAL A 271 -0.73 12.59 -11.42
N ALA A 272 -2.01 12.30 -11.20
CA ALA A 272 -3.13 13.20 -11.47
C ALA A 272 -3.89 13.49 -10.17
N LEU A 273 -4.10 14.78 -9.90
CA LEU A 273 -4.72 15.28 -8.68
C LEU A 273 -5.96 16.13 -9.00
N ASN A 274 -6.94 16.08 -8.12
CA ASN A 274 -7.96 17.12 -8.04
C ASN A 274 -7.35 18.35 -7.32
N PRO A 275 -7.16 19.48 -7.99
CA PRO A 275 -6.49 20.64 -7.39
C PRO A 275 -7.27 21.29 -6.24
N LYS A 276 -8.58 21.02 -6.11
CA LYS A 276 -9.45 21.60 -5.08
C LYS A 276 -9.54 20.78 -3.81
N THR A 277 -9.23 19.49 -3.88
CA THR A 277 -9.38 18.58 -2.74
C THR A 277 -8.07 17.90 -2.35
N GLY A 278 -7.12 17.77 -3.28
CA GLY A 278 -5.91 16.96 -3.09
C GLY A 278 -6.10 15.47 -3.38
N GLU A 279 -7.32 15.04 -3.76
CA GLU A 279 -7.59 13.67 -4.15
C GLU A 279 -6.70 13.21 -5.31
N VAL A 280 -6.10 12.04 -5.17
CA VAL A 280 -5.28 11.40 -6.22
C VAL A 280 -6.18 10.60 -7.13
N LEU A 281 -6.37 11.06 -8.37
CA LEU A 281 -7.25 10.43 -9.36
C LEU A 281 -6.55 9.27 -10.11
N ALA A 282 -5.24 9.40 -10.35
CA ALA A 282 -4.38 8.36 -10.90
C ALA A 282 -2.96 8.47 -10.34
N PHE A 283 -2.33 7.32 -10.09
CA PHE A 283 -0.98 7.24 -9.54
C PHE A 283 -0.22 6.07 -10.18
N VAL A 284 0.38 6.36 -11.32
CA VAL A 284 0.98 5.34 -12.20
C VAL A 284 2.48 5.30 -12.04
N SER A 285 3.02 4.10 -11.92
CA SER A 285 4.46 3.79 -11.99
C SER A 285 4.67 2.59 -12.91
N LYS A 286 5.41 2.76 -14.00
CA LYS A 286 5.70 1.70 -14.98
C LYS A 286 7.21 1.45 -15.10
N PRO A 287 7.64 0.17 -15.25
CA PRO A 287 6.82 -1.04 -15.19
C PRO A 287 6.26 -1.28 -13.79
N ALA A 288 5.18 -2.03 -13.70
CA ALA A 288 4.53 -2.43 -12.47
C ALA A 288 4.90 -3.90 -12.11
N PHE A 289 4.34 -4.40 -11.03
CA PHE A 289 4.46 -5.79 -10.59
C PHE A 289 3.11 -6.31 -10.11
N ASP A 290 2.91 -7.63 -10.18
CA ASP A 290 1.70 -8.27 -9.67
C ASP A 290 1.81 -8.53 -8.15
N PRO A 291 0.98 -7.88 -7.31
CA PRO A 291 0.94 -8.10 -5.87
C PRO A 291 0.63 -9.56 -5.47
N ASN A 292 -0.10 -10.32 -6.29
CA ASN A 292 -0.45 -11.70 -6.01
C ASN A 292 0.78 -12.61 -5.87
N LEU A 293 1.91 -12.26 -6.49
CA LEU A 293 3.17 -13.01 -6.37
C LEU A 293 3.69 -13.08 -4.93
N PHE A 294 3.32 -12.12 -4.07
CA PHE A 294 3.84 -11.97 -2.71
C PHE A 294 2.97 -12.62 -1.64
N VAL A 295 1.69 -12.86 -1.90
CA VAL A 295 0.68 -13.30 -0.91
C VAL A 295 1.08 -14.60 -0.18
N ASP A 296 1.63 -15.59 -0.91
CA ASP A 296 2.07 -16.86 -0.31
C ASP A 296 3.60 -16.97 -0.21
N GLY A 297 4.28 -15.82 -0.27
CA GLY A 297 5.72 -15.71 -0.44
C GLY A 297 6.12 -15.88 -1.90
N ILE A 298 6.91 -14.93 -2.40
CA ILE A 298 7.39 -14.95 -3.79
C ILE A 298 8.40 -16.08 -4.00
N ASP A 299 8.33 -16.76 -5.15
CA ASP A 299 9.35 -17.74 -5.52
C ASP A 299 10.64 -17.06 -6.00
N GLN A 300 11.73 -17.82 -6.01
CA GLN A 300 13.05 -17.28 -6.33
C GLN A 300 13.15 -16.78 -7.77
N GLU A 301 12.52 -17.46 -8.74
CA GLU A 301 12.55 -17.07 -10.15
C GLU A 301 11.82 -15.73 -10.36
N SER A 302 10.57 -15.62 -9.85
CA SER A 302 9.81 -14.37 -9.89
C SER A 302 10.52 -13.24 -9.14
N TRP A 303 11.13 -13.54 -7.98
CA TRP A 303 11.90 -12.56 -7.23
C TRP A 303 13.12 -12.06 -7.99
N GLN A 304 13.89 -12.96 -8.60
CA GLN A 304 15.03 -12.59 -9.44
C GLN A 304 14.60 -11.74 -10.63
N ALA A 305 13.55 -12.17 -11.33
CA ALA A 305 13.00 -11.43 -12.47
C ALA A 305 12.62 -9.98 -12.10
N LEU A 306 12.04 -9.75 -10.92
CA LEU A 306 11.67 -8.41 -10.44
C LEU A 306 12.87 -7.63 -9.92
N ASN A 307 13.73 -8.25 -9.12
CA ASN A 307 14.81 -7.58 -8.40
C ASN A 307 16.02 -7.27 -9.29
N GLU A 308 16.36 -8.18 -10.20
CA GLU A 308 17.50 -8.05 -11.13
C GLU A 308 17.13 -7.32 -12.42
N SER A 309 15.83 -7.08 -12.66
CA SER A 309 15.37 -6.33 -13.83
C SER A 309 16.03 -4.95 -13.88
N ILE A 310 16.66 -4.64 -15.01
CA ILE A 310 17.25 -3.34 -15.28
C ILE A 310 16.20 -2.22 -15.28
N ASP A 311 14.93 -2.56 -15.54
CA ASP A 311 13.79 -1.63 -15.56
C ASP A 311 13.19 -1.37 -14.17
N LYS A 312 13.66 -2.10 -13.15
CA LYS A 312 13.29 -1.93 -11.72
C LYS A 312 11.78 -1.82 -11.49
N PRO A 313 11.00 -2.88 -11.76
CA PRO A 313 9.54 -2.85 -11.60
C PRO A 313 9.08 -2.64 -10.14
N LEU A 314 9.91 -2.96 -9.15
CA LEU A 314 9.61 -2.72 -7.74
C LEU A 314 9.79 -1.25 -7.32
N LEU A 315 10.39 -0.40 -8.17
CA LEU A 315 10.55 1.02 -7.88
C LEU A 315 9.24 1.77 -8.14
N ASN A 316 8.62 2.31 -7.11
CA ASN A 316 7.51 3.25 -7.27
C ASN A 316 8.05 4.60 -7.78
N ARG A 317 8.04 4.80 -9.11
CA ARG A 317 8.60 5.99 -9.76
C ARG A 317 7.83 7.26 -9.46
N ALA A 318 6.53 7.17 -9.22
CA ALA A 318 5.72 8.33 -8.88
C ALA A 318 6.06 8.90 -7.50
N LEU A 319 6.41 8.01 -6.54
CA LEU A 319 6.70 8.33 -5.15
C LEU A 319 8.18 8.52 -4.86
N ARG A 320 9.06 7.75 -5.53
CA ARG A 320 10.49 7.65 -5.24
C ARG A 320 11.42 7.96 -6.40
N GLY A 321 10.90 7.98 -7.63
CA GLY A 321 11.66 8.40 -8.79
C GLY A 321 11.85 9.90 -8.78
N THR A 322 13.10 10.37 -8.71
CA THR A 322 13.42 11.79 -8.72
C THR A 322 14.12 12.18 -10.02
N TYR A 323 13.65 13.24 -10.65
CA TYR A 323 14.08 13.66 -11.96
C TYR A 323 14.25 15.18 -12.02
N PRO A 324 15.17 15.71 -12.83
CA PRO A 324 15.17 17.13 -13.16
C PRO A 324 13.83 17.50 -13.82
N PRO A 325 13.12 18.53 -13.37
CA PRO A 325 11.82 18.91 -13.96
C PRO A 325 11.97 19.51 -15.37
N GLY A 326 13.16 19.95 -15.72
CA GLY A 326 13.40 20.65 -17.00
C GLY A 326 12.52 21.87 -17.14
N SER A 327 12.10 22.16 -18.37
CA SER A 327 11.30 23.36 -18.68
C SER A 327 9.92 23.42 -18.01
N THR A 328 9.45 22.35 -17.34
CA THR A 328 8.22 22.42 -16.52
C THR A 328 8.42 23.28 -15.25
N TYR A 329 9.66 23.58 -14.88
CA TYR A 329 9.99 24.45 -13.75
C TYR A 329 9.82 25.94 -14.07
N LYS A 330 9.89 26.34 -15.35
CA LYS A 330 9.86 27.75 -15.81
C LYS A 330 8.62 28.55 -15.37
N PRO A 331 7.39 28.02 -15.38
CA PRO A 331 6.22 28.74 -14.88
C PRO A 331 6.32 29.11 -13.39
N PHE A 332 6.92 28.26 -12.57
CA PHE A 332 7.15 28.53 -11.16
C PHE A 332 8.25 29.59 -10.97
N MET A 333 9.28 29.59 -11.81
CA MET A 333 10.28 30.66 -11.87
C MET A 333 9.66 32.01 -12.24
N ALA A 334 8.74 32.02 -13.20
CA ALA A 334 7.99 33.22 -13.57
C ALA A 334 7.12 33.73 -12.41
N MET A 335 6.46 32.80 -11.70
CA MET A 335 5.66 33.13 -10.52
C MET A 335 6.53 33.69 -9.40
N ALA A 336 7.72 33.12 -9.17
CA ALA A 336 8.71 33.65 -8.21
C ALA A 336 9.10 35.08 -8.55
N ALA A 337 9.41 35.37 -9.81
CA ALA A 337 9.79 36.71 -10.27
C ALA A 337 8.70 37.75 -10.06
N LEU A 338 7.44 37.39 -10.33
CA LEU A 338 6.29 38.26 -10.13
C LEU A 338 6.00 38.53 -8.66
N GLN A 339 6.05 37.48 -7.81
CA GLN A 339 5.77 37.60 -6.38
C GLN A 339 6.86 38.35 -5.61
N THR A 340 8.13 38.18 -6.00
CA THR A 340 9.24 38.93 -5.40
C THR A 340 9.42 40.32 -5.99
N GLY A 341 8.75 40.64 -7.11
CA GLY A 341 8.89 41.90 -7.81
C GLY A 341 10.20 42.06 -8.58
N VAL A 342 11.04 41.02 -8.66
CA VAL A 342 12.33 41.06 -9.36
C VAL A 342 12.19 41.34 -10.82
N ARG A 343 11.14 40.79 -11.47
CA ARG A 343 10.88 41.06 -12.90
C ARG A 343 9.39 41.11 -13.20
N SER A 344 8.92 42.18 -13.82
CA SER A 344 7.55 42.26 -14.27
C SER A 344 7.31 41.47 -15.56
N SER A 345 6.07 41.09 -15.83
CA SER A 345 5.70 40.33 -17.04
C SER A 345 5.97 41.05 -18.35
N LYS A 346 6.11 42.39 -18.34
CA LYS A 346 6.31 43.23 -19.53
C LYS A 346 7.78 43.46 -19.89
N VAL A 347 8.73 43.02 -19.06
CA VAL A 347 10.16 43.17 -19.36
C VAL A 347 10.53 42.32 -20.55
N LEU A 348 11.16 42.99 -21.54
CA LEU A 348 11.60 42.37 -22.78
C LEU A 348 13.06 41.95 -22.69
N ILE A 349 13.35 40.70 -23.01
CA ILE A 349 14.69 40.12 -23.09
C ILE A 349 14.95 39.69 -24.52
N ASN A 350 16.12 40.05 -25.05
CA ASN A 350 16.56 39.53 -26.34
C ASN A 350 17.17 38.16 -26.20
N ASP A 351 16.61 37.18 -26.92
CA ASP A 351 17.09 35.81 -26.96
C ASP A 351 17.86 35.52 -28.25
N PRO A 352 19.21 35.57 -28.22
CA PRO A 352 20.03 35.25 -29.39
C PRO A 352 20.33 33.73 -29.51
N GLY A 353 19.65 32.85 -28.75
CA GLY A 353 19.91 31.43 -28.70
C GLY A 353 20.99 31.02 -27.70
N PHE A 354 21.52 31.95 -26.90
CA PHE A 354 22.45 31.64 -25.81
C PHE A 354 22.53 32.79 -24.79
N TYR A 355 22.97 32.44 -23.58
CA TYR A 355 23.23 33.37 -22.50
C TYR A 355 24.72 33.30 -22.11
N MET A 356 25.38 34.43 -22.01
CA MET A 356 26.78 34.51 -21.58
C MET A 356 26.88 34.88 -20.12
N PHE A 357 27.54 34.05 -19.29
CA PHE A 357 27.78 34.34 -17.90
C PHE A 357 29.17 33.85 -17.45
N GLY A 358 29.96 34.74 -16.85
CA GLY A 358 31.30 34.40 -16.36
C GLY A 358 32.23 33.81 -17.44
N GLY A 359 32.13 34.26 -18.68
CA GLY A 359 32.89 33.75 -19.85
C GLY A 359 32.38 32.39 -20.37
N ARG A 360 31.36 31.79 -19.76
CA ARG A 360 30.75 30.55 -20.22
C ARG A 360 29.46 30.82 -21.02
N ARG A 361 29.31 30.05 -22.09
CA ARG A 361 28.12 30.09 -22.94
C ARG A 361 27.11 29.03 -22.49
N PHE A 362 25.89 29.46 -22.14
CA PHE A 362 24.73 28.61 -21.86
C PHE A 362 23.83 28.66 -23.11
N GLY A 363 23.73 27.54 -23.83
CA GLY A 363 23.00 27.48 -25.10
C GLY A 363 21.54 27.09 -24.94
N SER A 364 20.72 27.49 -25.91
CA SER A 364 19.37 26.93 -26.13
C SER A 364 19.41 25.82 -27.19
N PRO A 365 18.44 24.89 -27.19
CA PRO A 365 18.26 23.96 -28.30
C PRO A 365 18.11 24.68 -29.66
N GLU A 366 18.66 24.08 -30.74
CA GLU A 366 18.69 24.70 -32.09
C GLU A 366 17.29 25.00 -32.65
N ASN A 367 16.24 24.39 -32.13
CA ASN A 367 14.86 24.56 -32.56
C ASN A 367 14.04 25.55 -31.70
N GLU A 368 14.66 26.24 -30.73
CA GLU A 368 14.02 27.35 -30.01
C GLU A 368 13.98 28.59 -30.89
N ARG A 369 12.80 29.25 -30.92
CA ARG A 369 12.65 30.53 -31.62
C ARG A 369 13.24 31.63 -30.77
N GLY A 370 14.32 32.24 -31.25
CA GLY A 370 14.92 33.38 -30.60
C GLY A 370 14.15 34.69 -30.84
N GLY A 371 14.74 35.80 -30.41
CA GLY A 371 14.21 37.14 -30.60
C GLY A 371 13.76 37.82 -29.32
N ILE A 372 12.92 38.85 -29.43
CA ILE A 372 12.45 39.60 -28.25
C ILE A 372 11.36 38.81 -27.51
N MET A 373 11.58 38.54 -26.25
CA MET A 373 10.72 37.75 -25.37
C MET A 373 10.23 38.58 -24.18
N ASP A 374 8.92 38.66 -24.00
CA ASP A 374 8.33 38.95 -22.70
C ASP A 374 8.11 37.64 -21.86
N MET A 375 7.57 37.74 -20.68
CA MET A 375 7.35 36.57 -19.82
C MET A 375 6.35 35.57 -20.44
N HIS A 376 5.27 36.07 -21.06
CA HIS A 376 4.27 35.24 -21.72
C HIS A 376 4.90 34.42 -22.85
N ARG A 377 5.55 35.10 -23.80
CA ARG A 377 6.20 34.44 -24.92
C ARG A 377 7.32 33.49 -24.49
N ALA A 378 8.09 33.89 -23.48
CA ALA A 378 9.15 33.04 -22.93
C ALA A 378 8.63 31.71 -22.33
N ILE A 379 7.43 31.70 -21.71
CA ILE A 379 6.77 30.47 -21.25
C ILE A 379 6.23 29.65 -22.43
N VAL A 380 5.52 30.31 -23.36
CA VAL A 380 4.86 29.70 -24.52
C VAL A 380 5.86 29.00 -25.43
N GLU A 381 6.95 29.71 -25.80
CA GLU A 381 8.02 29.18 -26.66
C GLU A 381 9.12 28.45 -25.90
N SER A 382 9.06 28.48 -24.56
CA SER A 382 10.00 27.78 -23.67
C SER A 382 11.44 28.33 -23.68
N SER A 383 11.66 29.67 -23.91
CA SER A 383 12.99 30.28 -24.01
C SER A 383 13.88 29.95 -22.81
N ASN A 384 15.05 29.36 -23.05
CA ASN A 384 16.03 29.11 -22.02
C ASN A 384 16.74 30.41 -21.59
N VAL A 385 17.05 31.29 -22.55
CA VAL A 385 17.81 32.51 -22.28
C VAL A 385 17.07 33.45 -21.34
N TYR A 386 15.73 33.56 -21.49
CA TYR A 386 14.89 34.34 -20.58
C TYR A 386 15.02 33.84 -19.13
N PHE A 387 14.96 32.52 -18.92
CA PHE A 387 15.00 31.93 -17.59
C PHE A 387 16.42 31.78 -17.02
N TYR A 388 17.47 31.72 -17.86
CA TYR A 388 18.84 31.85 -17.40
C TYR A 388 19.10 33.25 -16.79
N SER A 389 18.67 34.31 -17.49
CA SER A 389 18.80 35.67 -16.97
C SER A 389 17.97 35.90 -15.72
N LEU A 390 16.76 35.34 -15.69
CA LEU A 390 15.89 35.42 -14.52
C LEU A 390 16.47 34.72 -13.28
N ALA A 391 17.05 33.53 -13.47
CA ALA A 391 17.71 32.81 -12.36
C ALA A 391 18.90 33.59 -11.79
N ASN A 392 19.65 34.28 -12.65
CA ASN A 392 20.76 35.15 -12.21
C ASN A 392 20.26 36.36 -11.40
N GLU A 393 19.10 36.93 -11.76
CA GLU A 393 18.49 38.05 -11.03
C GLU A 393 17.92 37.62 -9.67
N LEU A 394 17.24 36.48 -9.63
CA LEU A 394 16.64 35.95 -8.39
C LEU A 394 17.69 35.47 -7.38
N GLY A 395 18.69 34.78 -7.86
CA GLY A 395 19.64 34.07 -7.01
C GLY A 395 19.09 32.77 -6.41
N VAL A 396 19.97 31.92 -5.92
CA VAL A 396 19.60 30.56 -5.47
C VAL A 396 18.70 30.56 -4.24
N GLU A 397 18.92 31.45 -3.29
CA GLU A 397 18.13 31.49 -2.04
C GLU A 397 16.68 31.90 -2.32
N ALA A 398 16.47 32.97 -3.09
CA ALA A 398 15.10 33.40 -3.44
C ALA A 398 14.36 32.33 -4.26
N ILE A 399 15.07 31.60 -5.14
CA ILE A 399 14.50 30.46 -5.86
C ILE A 399 14.10 29.36 -4.87
N HIS A 400 15.00 28.98 -3.95
CA HIS A 400 14.72 27.97 -2.94
C HIS A 400 13.52 28.33 -2.06
N ASP A 401 13.53 29.55 -1.50
CA ASP A 401 12.51 30.01 -0.54
C ASP A 401 11.13 30.10 -1.18
N PHE A 402 11.05 30.43 -2.47
CA PHE A 402 9.80 30.44 -3.22
C PHE A 402 9.31 29.03 -3.58
N MET A 403 10.21 28.12 -3.93
CA MET A 403 9.85 26.78 -4.42
C MET A 403 9.50 25.79 -3.30
N ALA A 404 10.12 25.93 -2.12
CA ALA A 404 9.89 25.02 -0.99
C ALA A 404 8.42 24.98 -0.52
N PRO A 405 7.69 26.12 -0.37
CA PRO A 405 6.25 26.11 -0.03
C PRO A 405 5.37 25.43 -1.08
N LEU A 406 5.79 25.37 -2.35
CA LEU A 406 5.09 24.65 -3.42
C LEU A 406 5.20 23.12 -3.29
N GLY A 407 6.09 22.64 -2.42
CA GLY A 407 6.33 21.22 -2.18
C GLY A 407 7.59 20.66 -2.84
N PHE A 408 8.32 21.45 -3.64
CA PHE A 408 9.57 21.00 -4.22
C PHE A 408 10.63 20.73 -3.15
N GLY A 409 11.27 19.56 -3.21
CA GLY A 409 12.26 19.16 -2.21
C GLY A 409 11.68 18.88 -0.83
N GLN A 410 10.36 18.73 -0.69
CA GLN A 410 9.67 18.45 0.56
C GLN A 410 8.90 17.14 0.47
N ILE A 411 8.63 16.53 1.63
CA ILE A 411 7.65 15.44 1.75
C ILE A 411 6.27 16.06 1.59
N THR A 412 5.47 15.55 0.65
CA THR A 412 4.11 16.05 0.41
C THR A 412 3.14 15.61 1.51
N GLY A 413 3.48 14.50 2.17
CA GLY A 413 2.68 13.88 3.22
C GLY A 413 1.53 13.03 2.69
N ILE A 414 1.63 12.56 1.44
CA ILE A 414 0.67 11.59 0.91
C ILE A 414 0.52 10.39 1.86
N ASP A 415 -0.66 9.83 1.92
CA ASP A 415 -1.08 8.78 2.85
C ASP A 415 -0.58 7.36 2.51
N ILE A 416 0.48 7.25 1.70
CA ILE A 416 1.25 6.02 1.49
C ILE A 416 2.71 6.20 1.89
N ASN A 417 3.28 5.16 2.50
CA ASN A 417 4.64 5.18 3.02
C ASN A 417 5.72 5.13 1.93
N GLY A 418 6.89 5.67 2.25
CA GLY A 418 8.08 5.55 1.41
C GLY A 418 8.33 6.71 0.47
N GLU A 419 7.69 7.87 0.66
CA GLU A 419 7.96 9.10 -0.07
C GLU A 419 9.39 9.59 0.14
N VAL A 420 9.99 10.19 -0.90
CA VAL A 420 11.31 10.79 -0.84
C VAL A 420 11.25 12.30 -1.09
N ARG A 421 12.13 13.04 -0.42
CA ARG A 421 12.15 14.51 -0.50
C ARG A 421 12.56 15.08 -1.86
N GLY A 422 13.36 14.35 -2.65
CA GLY A 422 14.04 14.96 -3.78
C GLY A 422 15.09 15.99 -3.35
N ILE A 423 15.51 16.86 -4.28
CA ILE A 423 16.56 17.87 -4.05
C ILE A 423 16.09 19.22 -4.57
N LEU A 424 15.85 20.16 -3.66
CA LEU A 424 15.72 21.58 -3.94
C LEU A 424 17.01 22.27 -3.42
N PRO A 425 17.93 22.64 -4.31
CA PRO A 425 19.27 23.09 -3.89
C PRO A 425 19.25 24.53 -3.37
N ASN A 426 20.09 24.77 -2.36
CA ASN A 426 20.55 26.08 -1.91
C ASN A 426 22.01 25.98 -1.43
N GLN A 427 22.58 27.08 -0.90
CA GLN A 427 23.96 27.06 -0.44
C GLN A 427 24.14 26.12 0.76
N ASP A 428 23.16 26.08 1.69
CA ASP A 428 23.20 25.22 2.87
C ASP A 428 23.12 23.75 2.50
N TRP A 429 22.19 23.38 1.61
CA TRP A 429 22.11 22.04 1.07
C TRP A 429 23.45 21.61 0.45
N LYS A 430 24.08 22.46 -0.35
CA LYS A 430 25.34 22.13 -1.01
C LYS A 430 26.47 21.91 -0.01
N ARG A 431 26.55 22.73 1.05
CA ARG A 431 27.53 22.57 2.13
C ARG A 431 27.40 21.22 2.85
N HIS A 432 26.19 20.76 3.07
CA HIS A 432 25.93 19.50 3.76
C HIS A 432 26.03 18.26 2.85
N TYR A 433 25.68 18.41 1.57
CA TYR A 433 25.65 17.30 0.63
C TYR A 433 27.04 16.84 0.19
N PHE A 434 27.95 17.80 -0.08
CA PHE A 434 29.31 17.50 -0.52
C PHE A 434 30.26 17.39 0.66
N LYS A 435 31.12 16.34 0.63
CA LYS A 435 32.10 16.09 1.71
C LYS A 435 33.38 16.93 1.55
N ARG A 436 33.75 17.31 0.33
CA ARG A 436 35.01 18.04 0.03
C ARG A 436 34.75 19.54 0.08
N PRO A 437 35.57 20.33 0.85
CA PRO A 437 35.37 21.77 1.00
C PRO A 437 35.31 22.54 -0.31
N GLU A 438 36.08 22.12 -1.32
CA GLU A 438 36.09 22.76 -2.65
C GLU A 438 34.77 22.65 -3.37
N GLN A 439 33.99 21.59 -3.10
CA GLN A 439 32.70 21.33 -3.70
C GLN A 439 31.54 21.97 -2.92
N GLN A 440 31.77 22.39 -1.68
CA GLN A 440 30.74 22.97 -0.81
C GLN A 440 30.38 24.42 -1.18
N ARG A 441 31.35 25.13 -1.83
CA ARG A 441 31.12 26.51 -2.25
C ARG A 441 30.11 26.58 -3.38
N TRP A 442 29.11 27.47 -3.26
CA TRP A 442 28.18 27.76 -4.35
C TRP A 442 28.83 28.68 -5.38
N PHE A 443 28.73 28.32 -6.65
CA PHE A 443 29.18 29.13 -7.74
C PHE A 443 27.95 29.73 -8.47
N ALA A 444 27.98 31.03 -8.76
CA ALA A 444 26.86 31.73 -9.39
C ALA A 444 26.40 31.08 -10.71
N GLY A 445 27.32 30.46 -11.48
CA GLY A 445 26.99 29.71 -12.69
C GLY A 445 26.11 28.47 -12.46
N GLU A 446 26.07 27.92 -11.26
CA GLU A 446 25.20 26.79 -10.93
C GLU A 446 23.73 27.24 -10.84
N THR A 447 23.48 28.48 -10.37
CA THR A 447 22.14 29.07 -10.31
C THR A 447 21.51 29.21 -11.71
N ILE A 448 22.32 29.50 -12.74
CA ILE A 448 21.84 29.66 -14.12
C ILE A 448 21.08 28.41 -14.58
N SER A 449 21.63 27.22 -14.37
CA SER A 449 21.00 25.96 -14.76
C SER A 449 19.71 25.65 -13.98
N LEU A 450 19.60 26.15 -12.72
CA LEU A 450 18.38 25.97 -11.92
C LEU A 450 17.16 26.65 -12.57
N GLY A 451 17.39 27.78 -13.25
CA GLY A 451 16.30 28.54 -13.89
C GLY A 451 15.50 27.79 -14.95
N ILE A 452 16.10 26.76 -15.52
CA ILE A 452 15.44 25.87 -16.51
C ILE A 452 15.12 24.48 -15.95
N GLY A 453 15.17 24.31 -14.61
CA GLY A 453 14.87 23.06 -13.94
C GLY A 453 15.91 21.96 -14.16
N GLN A 454 17.17 22.34 -14.36
CA GLN A 454 18.32 21.46 -14.51
C GLN A 454 19.32 21.66 -13.34
N GLY A 455 20.53 21.16 -13.47
CA GLY A 455 21.53 21.24 -12.42
C GLY A 455 21.24 20.25 -11.29
N TYR A 456 21.18 20.75 -10.04
CA TYR A 456 20.91 19.90 -8.86
C TYR A 456 19.42 19.67 -8.60
N ASN A 457 18.51 20.35 -9.32
CA ASN A 457 17.07 20.13 -9.18
C ASN A 457 16.71 18.66 -9.46
N SER A 458 16.05 17.99 -8.50
CA SER A 458 15.63 16.60 -8.66
C SER A 458 14.36 16.35 -7.84
N PHE A 459 13.22 16.15 -8.49
CA PHE A 459 11.89 16.07 -7.86
C PHE A 459 11.11 14.85 -8.31
N THR A 460 10.17 14.42 -7.48
CA THR A 460 9.21 13.37 -7.85
C THR A 460 8.08 13.92 -8.73
N MET A 461 7.42 13.04 -9.47
CA MET A 461 6.23 13.44 -10.22
C MET A 461 5.07 13.85 -9.31
N LEU A 462 5.00 13.30 -8.11
CA LEU A 462 4.05 13.72 -7.08
C LEU A 462 4.27 15.19 -6.69
N GLN A 463 5.50 15.60 -6.42
CA GLN A 463 5.84 17.00 -6.10
C GLN A 463 5.50 17.95 -7.26
N LEU A 464 5.83 17.56 -8.50
CA LEU A 464 5.50 18.37 -9.68
C LEU A 464 3.98 18.46 -9.90
N ALA A 465 3.23 17.37 -9.69
CA ALA A 465 1.77 17.36 -9.76
C ALA A 465 1.14 18.27 -8.69
N GLN A 466 1.63 18.19 -7.44
CA GLN A 466 1.17 19.05 -6.34
C GLN A 466 1.43 20.53 -6.62
N ALA A 467 2.64 20.88 -7.06
CA ALA A 467 2.97 22.26 -7.45
C ALA A 467 2.09 22.75 -8.61
N THR A 468 1.83 21.89 -9.60
CA THR A 468 0.93 22.19 -10.73
C THR A 468 -0.51 22.39 -10.23
N ALA A 469 -1.02 21.54 -9.35
CA ALA A 469 -2.34 21.66 -8.75
C ALA A 469 -2.47 22.95 -7.93
N THR A 470 -1.45 23.32 -7.16
CA THR A 470 -1.39 24.55 -6.37
C THR A 470 -1.47 25.79 -7.27
N LEU A 471 -0.70 25.82 -8.35
CA LEU A 471 -0.76 26.92 -9.32
C LEU A 471 -2.12 26.99 -10.03
N ALA A 472 -2.67 25.84 -10.41
CA ALA A 472 -3.99 25.74 -11.01
C ALA A 472 -5.11 26.21 -10.06
N ASN A 473 -4.94 26.02 -8.75
CA ASN A 473 -5.87 26.39 -7.68
C ASN A 473 -5.51 27.73 -7.02
N ASN A 474 -5.00 28.67 -7.79
CA ASN A 474 -4.71 30.07 -7.36
C ASN A 474 -3.77 30.19 -6.14
N GLY A 475 -2.83 29.26 -5.98
CA GLY A 475 -1.87 29.27 -4.87
C GLY A 475 -2.37 28.53 -3.61
N ILE A 476 -3.54 27.93 -3.65
CA ILE A 476 -4.08 27.12 -2.55
C ILE A 476 -3.59 25.68 -2.71
N ARG A 477 -2.75 25.23 -1.78
CA ARG A 477 -2.14 23.91 -1.76
C ARG A 477 -2.94 22.96 -0.88
N HIS A 478 -3.37 21.83 -1.44
CA HIS A 478 -3.93 20.70 -0.71
C HIS A 478 -2.89 19.60 -0.54
N LYS A 479 -2.97 18.87 0.58
CA LYS A 479 -2.18 17.67 0.79
C LYS A 479 -2.73 16.55 -0.09
N PRO A 480 -1.89 15.88 -0.91
CA PRO A 480 -2.33 14.74 -1.70
C PRO A 480 -2.77 13.57 -0.80
N HIS A 481 -3.85 12.89 -1.17
CA HIS A 481 -4.31 11.70 -0.46
C HIS A 481 -4.97 10.71 -1.42
N LEU A 482 -4.81 9.43 -1.11
CA LEU A 482 -5.40 8.30 -1.84
C LEU A 482 -6.67 7.79 -1.17
N ALA A 483 -6.71 7.72 0.16
CA ALA A 483 -7.89 7.26 0.87
C ALA A 483 -8.86 8.42 1.13
N MET A 484 -10.15 8.20 0.80
CA MET A 484 -11.23 9.17 1.01
C MET A 484 -12.07 8.83 2.25
N ALA A 485 -12.35 7.55 2.46
CA ALA A 485 -13.24 7.09 3.50
C ALA A 485 -12.94 5.66 3.91
N THR A 486 -13.40 5.28 5.09
CA THR A 486 -13.53 3.88 5.48
C THR A 486 -15.00 3.48 5.55
N GLN A 487 -15.30 2.21 5.32
CA GLN A 487 -16.65 1.66 5.46
C GLN A 487 -16.62 0.52 6.47
N ASN A 488 -17.43 0.64 7.50
CA ASN A 488 -17.59 -0.42 8.49
C ASN A 488 -18.26 -1.64 7.87
N PRO A 489 -17.66 -2.83 7.93
CA PRO A 489 -18.21 -4.02 7.25
C PRO A 489 -19.50 -4.55 7.85
N LEU A 490 -19.78 -4.25 9.12
CA LEU A 490 -20.97 -4.72 9.83
C LEU A 490 -22.18 -3.78 9.64
N THR A 491 -21.96 -2.48 9.78
CA THR A 491 -23.02 -1.47 9.71
C THR A 491 -23.19 -0.86 8.32
N GLN A 492 -22.22 -1.08 7.42
CA GLN A 492 -22.11 -0.45 6.10
C GLN A 492 -22.00 1.09 6.16
N ALA A 493 -21.80 1.67 7.35
CA ALA A 493 -21.62 3.09 7.53
C ALA A 493 -20.29 3.53 6.90
N ILE A 494 -20.35 4.58 6.07
CA ILE A 494 -19.18 5.20 5.45
C ILE A 494 -18.76 6.37 6.34
N GLN A 495 -17.49 6.38 6.72
CA GLN A 495 -16.86 7.46 7.50
C GLN A 495 -15.80 8.14 6.63
N PRO A 496 -16.03 9.39 6.21
CA PRO A 496 -15.01 10.16 5.51
C PRO A 496 -13.76 10.31 6.38
N LEU A 497 -12.60 10.12 5.78
CA LEU A 497 -11.34 10.41 6.44
C LEU A 497 -11.12 11.93 6.50
N PRO A 498 -10.60 12.46 7.63
CA PRO A 498 -10.35 13.88 7.75
C PRO A 498 -9.29 14.33 6.74
N ALA A 499 -9.62 15.33 5.92
CA ALA A 499 -8.65 15.99 5.06
C ALA A 499 -7.93 17.10 5.86
N ASP A 500 -6.63 17.22 5.64
CA ASP A 500 -5.87 18.34 6.21
C ASP A 500 -6.37 19.67 5.61
N PRO A 501 -6.38 20.75 6.40
CA PRO A 501 -6.79 22.06 5.89
C PRO A 501 -5.85 22.53 4.78
N PRO A 502 -6.37 23.17 3.72
CA PRO A 502 -5.53 23.69 2.65
C PRO A 502 -4.63 24.83 3.16
N VAL A 503 -3.47 24.97 2.52
CA VAL A 503 -2.50 26.03 2.78
C VAL A 503 -2.58 27.07 1.68
N ASP A 504 -2.97 28.30 2.00
CA ASP A 504 -2.90 29.44 1.09
C ASP A 504 -1.47 30.00 1.09
N LEU A 505 -0.80 29.99 -0.09
CA LEU A 505 0.56 30.51 -0.25
C LEU A 505 0.58 32.04 -0.46
N GLY A 506 -0.57 32.72 -0.42
CA GLY A 506 -0.68 34.16 -0.50
C GLY A 506 -0.28 34.73 -1.88
N TYR A 507 -0.51 33.99 -2.96
CA TYR A 507 -0.16 34.49 -4.30
C TYR A 507 -1.14 35.55 -4.78
N SER A 508 -0.61 36.65 -5.37
CA SER A 508 -1.46 37.63 -6.03
C SER A 508 -2.27 36.97 -7.15
N PRO A 509 -3.62 37.14 -7.15
CA PRO A 509 -4.47 36.59 -8.22
C PRO A 509 -4.06 37.09 -9.63
N GLU A 510 -3.55 38.31 -9.73
CA GLU A 510 -3.06 38.90 -10.97
C GLU A 510 -1.82 38.16 -11.49
N ASN A 511 -0.86 37.88 -10.61
CA ASN A 511 0.35 37.14 -10.96
C ASN A 511 0.01 35.72 -11.40
N VAL A 512 -0.88 35.05 -10.67
CA VAL A 512 -1.37 33.70 -11.05
C VAL A 512 -2.05 33.74 -12.42
N ALA A 513 -2.92 34.74 -12.67
CA ALA A 513 -3.60 34.88 -13.95
C ALA A 513 -2.62 35.08 -15.12
N ILE A 514 -1.54 35.87 -14.95
CA ILE A 514 -0.49 36.07 -15.96
C ILE A 514 0.16 34.73 -16.30
N VAL A 515 0.59 33.95 -15.31
CA VAL A 515 1.28 32.66 -15.53
C VAL A 515 0.32 31.62 -16.11
N ARG A 516 -0.92 31.53 -15.59
CA ARG A 516 -1.94 30.61 -16.12
C ARG A 516 -2.28 30.92 -17.57
N LYS A 517 -2.42 32.21 -17.94
CA LYS A 517 -2.63 32.63 -19.33
C LYS A 517 -1.49 32.18 -20.25
N ALA A 518 -0.24 32.30 -19.78
CA ALA A 518 0.91 31.82 -20.56
C ALA A 518 0.92 30.27 -20.69
N LEU A 519 0.51 29.53 -19.65
CA LEU A 519 0.36 28.07 -19.72
C LEU A 519 -0.76 27.63 -20.69
N VAL A 520 -1.84 28.41 -20.80
CA VAL A 520 -2.87 28.21 -21.82
C VAL A 520 -2.29 28.50 -23.22
N GLY A 521 -1.48 29.55 -23.36
CA GLY A 521 -0.76 29.85 -24.62
C GLY A 521 0.10 28.67 -25.09
N VAL A 522 0.71 27.89 -24.20
CA VAL A 522 1.49 26.68 -24.57
C VAL A 522 0.65 25.67 -25.36
N THR A 523 -0.65 25.51 -25.00
CA THR A 523 -1.54 24.55 -25.67
C THR A 523 -2.24 25.16 -26.90
N GLN A 524 -2.32 26.49 -27.01
CA GLN A 524 -3.00 27.17 -28.10
C GLN A 524 -2.06 27.60 -29.24
N GLU A 525 -0.89 28.14 -28.91
CA GLU A 525 0.06 28.75 -29.87
C GLU A 525 1.52 28.27 -29.66
N GLY A 526 1.77 27.49 -28.57
CA GLY A 526 3.11 27.10 -28.17
C GLY A 526 3.47 25.64 -28.51
N THR A 527 4.31 25.05 -27.63
CA THR A 527 4.98 23.77 -27.89
C THR A 527 4.03 22.55 -27.93
N SER A 528 2.81 22.63 -27.39
CA SER A 528 1.83 21.52 -27.39
C SER A 528 0.57 21.78 -28.25
N THR A 529 0.52 22.81 -29.05
CA THR A 529 -0.62 23.20 -29.91
C THR A 529 -1.15 22.02 -30.74
N LYS A 530 -0.28 21.28 -31.40
CA LYS A 530 -0.67 20.14 -32.24
C LYS A 530 -1.38 19.04 -31.47
N VAL A 531 -1.00 18.83 -30.21
CA VAL A 531 -1.58 17.79 -29.33
C VAL A 531 -2.99 18.19 -28.88
N PHE A 532 -3.20 19.47 -28.57
CA PHE A 532 -4.46 20.01 -28.09
C PHE A 532 -5.38 20.54 -29.17
N ALA A 533 -4.98 20.44 -30.45
CA ALA A 533 -5.83 20.80 -31.57
C ALA A 533 -7.18 20.07 -31.49
N GLY A 534 -8.28 20.82 -31.69
CA GLY A 534 -9.65 20.28 -31.66
C GLY A 534 -10.15 19.88 -30.25
N ALA A 535 -9.47 20.23 -29.17
CA ALA A 535 -9.99 20.07 -27.81
C ALA A 535 -11.18 21.03 -27.59
N PRO A 536 -12.34 20.56 -27.09
CA PRO A 536 -13.48 21.42 -26.82
C PRO A 536 -13.38 22.17 -25.49
N TYR A 537 -12.26 22.06 -24.81
CA TYR A 537 -11.92 22.74 -23.56
C TYR A 537 -10.57 23.45 -23.68
N LEU A 538 -10.35 24.50 -22.89
CA LEU A 538 -9.05 25.09 -22.72
C LEU A 538 -8.28 24.39 -21.59
N SER A 539 -6.99 24.17 -21.79
CA SER A 539 -6.09 23.61 -20.80
C SER A 539 -4.81 24.42 -20.69
N GLY A 540 -4.21 24.44 -19.52
CA GLY A 540 -2.86 24.95 -19.33
C GLY A 540 -1.86 23.80 -19.27
N GLY A 541 -0.67 24.00 -19.85
CA GLY A 541 0.36 22.95 -19.76
C GLY A 541 1.76 23.48 -20.03
N LYS A 542 2.78 22.67 -19.76
CA LYS A 542 4.17 22.96 -20.04
C LYS A 542 4.94 21.69 -20.37
N THR A 543 5.61 21.70 -21.52
CA THR A 543 6.54 20.65 -21.94
C THR A 543 7.87 20.77 -21.19
N GLY A 544 8.46 19.64 -20.85
CA GLY A 544 9.81 19.55 -20.31
C GLY A 544 10.61 18.46 -21.02
N THR A 545 11.92 18.65 -21.02
CA THR A 545 12.91 17.66 -21.42
C THR A 545 13.93 17.59 -20.29
N ALA A 546 14.01 16.46 -19.60
CA ALA A 546 14.93 16.26 -18.51
C ALA A 546 16.15 15.48 -19.00
N GLN A 547 17.34 16.05 -18.84
CA GLN A 547 18.57 15.40 -19.26
C GLN A 547 18.84 14.15 -18.43
N ALA A 548 19.02 12.99 -19.10
CA ALA A 548 19.37 11.75 -18.46
C ALA A 548 20.89 11.62 -18.21
N VAL A 549 21.70 12.23 -19.10
CA VAL A 549 23.16 12.20 -19.05
C VAL A 549 23.75 13.60 -19.25
N THR A 550 24.87 13.87 -18.63
CA THR A 550 25.62 15.10 -18.85
C THR A 550 26.37 15.00 -20.19
N ILE A 551 26.08 15.90 -21.10
CA ILE A 551 26.75 16.00 -22.40
C ILE A 551 27.93 16.96 -22.28
N GLY A 552 29.09 16.59 -22.82
CA GLY A 552 30.28 17.45 -22.85
C GLY A 552 30.05 18.74 -23.62
N GLN A 553 30.68 19.86 -23.23
CA GLN A 553 30.48 21.19 -23.82
C GLN A 553 30.71 21.27 -25.35
N LYS A 554 31.49 20.34 -25.91
CA LYS A 554 31.82 20.26 -27.34
C LYS A 554 30.97 19.22 -28.10
N GLU A 555 30.14 18.45 -27.40
CA GLU A 555 29.31 17.39 -27.97
C GLU A 555 27.89 17.92 -28.22
N LYS A 556 27.32 17.58 -29.37
CA LYS A 556 25.92 17.85 -29.68
C LYS A 556 25.05 16.65 -29.34
N TYR A 557 23.92 16.87 -28.68
CA TYR A 557 22.90 15.86 -28.46
C TYR A 557 22.44 15.29 -29.81
N ASN A 558 22.63 13.96 -29.99
CA ASN A 558 22.15 13.25 -31.17
C ASN A 558 21.40 11.97 -30.80
N LYS A 559 20.06 12.08 -30.72
CA LYS A 559 19.16 10.98 -30.36
C LYS A 559 19.41 9.68 -31.16
N ALA A 560 19.80 9.80 -32.43
CA ALA A 560 20.01 8.62 -33.29
C ALA A 560 21.29 7.83 -32.94
N ARG A 561 22.26 8.46 -32.30
CA ARG A 561 23.55 7.85 -31.90
C ARG A 561 23.59 7.42 -30.43
N MET A 562 22.58 7.81 -29.63
CA MET A 562 22.54 7.50 -28.20
C MET A 562 21.76 6.20 -27.99
N GLU A 563 22.26 5.37 -27.07
CA GLU A 563 21.48 4.26 -26.53
C GLU A 563 20.16 4.75 -25.93
N GLU A 564 19.12 3.93 -25.98
CA GLU A 564 17.79 4.33 -25.53
C GLU A 564 17.83 4.90 -24.10
N ARG A 565 18.55 4.27 -23.18
CA ARG A 565 18.64 4.66 -21.76
C ARG A 565 19.42 5.94 -21.48
N GLN A 566 20.14 6.46 -22.45
CA GLN A 566 20.88 7.72 -22.36
C GLN A 566 20.08 8.91 -22.91
N ARG A 567 18.95 8.64 -23.59
CA ARG A 567 18.10 9.68 -24.13
C ARG A 567 17.39 10.44 -23.02
N ASP A 568 17.12 11.71 -23.28
CA ASP A 568 16.41 12.58 -22.36
C ASP A 568 15.01 12.04 -22.02
N HIS A 569 14.54 12.37 -20.82
CA HIS A 569 13.19 12.02 -20.38
C HIS A 569 12.18 13.05 -20.90
N ALA A 570 11.04 12.57 -21.39
CA ALA A 570 9.90 13.41 -21.80
C ALA A 570 9.05 13.73 -20.58
N VAL A 571 8.91 15.01 -20.24
CA VAL A 571 8.13 15.47 -19.09
C VAL A 571 7.01 16.40 -19.57
N TYR A 572 5.85 16.33 -18.93
CA TYR A 572 4.76 17.27 -19.14
C TYR A 572 4.00 17.51 -17.83
N MET A 573 3.66 18.76 -17.57
CA MET A 573 2.71 19.13 -16.53
C MET A 573 1.53 19.86 -17.16
N ALA A 574 0.31 19.66 -16.62
CA ALA A 574 -0.87 20.31 -17.16
C ALA A 574 -2.04 20.32 -16.18
N PHE A 575 -3.02 21.18 -16.46
CA PHE A 575 -4.29 21.23 -15.75
C PHE A 575 -5.44 21.57 -16.71
N ALA A 576 -6.64 21.14 -16.38
CA ALA A 576 -7.86 21.40 -17.15
C ALA A 576 -9.13 21.31 -16.26
N PRO A 577 -10.26 22.00 -16.67
CA PRO A 577 -10.30 23.10 -17.63
C PRO A 577 -9.49 24.31 -17.16
N ALA A 578 -9.11 25.21 -18.07
CA ALA A 578 -8.23 26.33 -17.72
C ALA A 578 -8.89 27.37 -16.80
N ASP A 579 -10.19 27.56 -16.88
CA ASP A 579 -10.97 28.51 -16.08
C ASP A 579 -11.27 27.97 -14.68
N ASN A 580 -11.66 26.71 -14.56
CA ASN A 580 -12.06 26.05 -13.32
C ASN A 580 -11.44 24.65 -13.21
N PRO A 581 -10.15 24.53 -12.92
CA PRO A 581 -9.43 23.27 -12.95
C PRO A 581 -10.04 22.21 -12.03
N THR A 582 -10.31 21.04 -12.59
CA THR A 582 -10.79 19.84 -11.87
C THR A 582 -9.77 18.72 -11.85
N ILE A 583 -8.74 18.82 -12.71
CA ILE A 583 -7.62 17.90 -12.75
C ILE A 583 -6.32 18.67 -13.06
N ALA A 584 -5.27 18.33 -12.33
CA ALA A 584 -3.90 18.72 -12.58
C ALA A 584 -3.01 17.48 -12.57
N LEU A 585 -2.02 17.42 -13.46
CA LEU A 585 -1.16 16.25 -13.58
C LEU A 585 0.30 16.59 -13.87
N ALA A 586 1.17 15.64 -13.53
CA ALA A 586 2.54 15.58 -14.01
C ALA A 586 2.82 14.18 -14.54
N VAL A 587 3.48 14.11 -15.70
CA VAL A 587 3.84 12.85 -16.33
C VAL A 587 5.28 12.89 -16.84
N ILE A 588 5.99 11.79 -16.62
CA ILE A 588 7.32 11.52 -17.17
C ILE A 588 7.33 10.20 -17.91
N VAL A 589 7.91 10.19 -19.11
CA VAL A 589 8.25 8.97 -19.84
C VAL A 589 9.77 8.94 -19.97
N GLU A 590 10.39 7.97 -19.29
CA GLU A 590 11.85 7.86 -19.25
C GLU A 590 12.41 7.60 -20.64
N ASN A 591 13.53 8.27 -20.98
CA ASN A 591 14.34 8.06 -22.18
C ASN A 591 13.58 8.18 -23.51
N ALA A 592 12.44 8.89 -23.50
CA ALA A 592 11.54 9.03 -24.64
C ALA A 592 11.82 10.31 -25.50
N GLY A 593 12.65 11.20 -24.98
CA GLY A 593 13.03 12.43 -25.69
C GLY A 593 12.09 13.61 -25.41
N TRP A 594 11.38 14.11 -26.40
CA TRP A 594 10.62 15.36 -26.29
C TRP A 594 9.27 15.20 -25.59
N GLY A 595 9.03 16.07 -24.57
CA GLY A 595 7.79 16.09 -23.80
C GLY A 595 6.54 16.31 -24.66
N ALA A 596 6.61 17.18 -25.66
CA ALA A 596 5.49 17.45 -26.57
C ALA A 596 5.06 16.24 -27.42
N GLY A 597 6.02 15.37 -27.78
CA GLY A 597 5.72 14.22 -28.65
C GLY A 597 5.27 12.96 -27.93
N VAL A 598 5.58 12.86 -26.64
CA VAL A 598 5.32 11.60 -25.90
C VAL A 598 4.49 11.83 -24.63
N ALA A 599 4.86 12.79 -23.79
CA ALA A 599 4.20 13.03 -22.51
C ALA A 599 2.90 13.85 -22.65
N ALA A 600 2.90 14.89 -23.49
CA ALA A 600 1.70 15.70 -23.74
C ALA A 600 0.52 14.92 -24.36
N PRO A 601 0.72 13.98 -25.32
CA PRO A 601 -0.35 13.12 -25.81
C PRO A 601 -1.04 12.28 -24.74
N ILE A 602 -0.31 11.80 -23.72
CA ILE A 602 -0.87 11.09 -22.56
C ILE A 602 -1.77 12.05 -21.77
N ALA A 603 -1.27 13.25 -21.44
CA ALA A 603 -2.05 14.25 -20.70
C ALA A 603 -3.35 14.63 -21.41
N ARG A 604 -3.33 14.77 -22.76
CA ARG A 604 -4.53 15.05 -23.55
C ARG A 604 -5.59 13.96 -23.39
N ARG A 605 -5.24 12.68 -23.47
CA ARG A 605 -6.17 11.55 -23.33
C ARG A 605 -6.71 11.42 -21.90
N VAL A 606 -5.89 11.75 -20.90
CA VAL A 606 -6.35 11.86 -19.50
C VAL A 606 -7.43 12.93 -19.38
N PHE A 607 -7.25 14.10 -19.99
CA PHE A 607 -8.28 15.14 -19.95
C PHE A 607 -9.53 14.75 -20.74
N ASP A 608 -9.39 14.12 -21.90
CA ASP A 608 -10.52 13.63 -22.68
C ASP A 608 -11.32 12.57 -21.91
N TYR A 609 -10.64 11.71 -21.12
CA TYR A 609 -11.28 10.76 -20.21
C TYR A 609 -12.09 11.48 -19.12
N VAL A 610 -11.46 12.39 -18.38
CA VAL A 610 -12.06 13.03 -17.19
C VAL A 610 -13.13 14.04 -17.58
N LEU A 611 -12.91 14.84 -18.61
CA LEU A 611 -13.80 15.96 -18.97
C LEU A 611 -14.87 15.58 -20.00
N LEU A 612 -14.61 14.60 -20.86
CA LEU A 612 -15.48 14.26 -21.97
C LEU A 612 -16.06 12.84 -21.88
N GLY A 613 -15.62 12.04 -20.92
CA GLY A 613 -16.01 10.62 -20.83
C GLY A 613 -15.55 9.80 -22.04
N LYS A 614 -14.42 10.16 -22.68
CA LYS A 614 -13.90 9.52 -23.88
C LYS A 614 -12.67 8.66 -23.58
N TYR A 615 -12.73 7.41 -24.01
CA TYR A 615 -11.60 6.48 -24.01
C TYR A 615 -11.00 6.39 -25.43
N PRO A 616 -9.67 6.42 -25.61
CA PRO A 616 -9.04 6.38 -26.93
C PRO A 616 -9.48 5.16 -27.76
N SER A 617 -9.47 5.31 -29.08
CA SER A 617 -9.57 4.18 -30.00
C SER A 617 -8.33 3.28 -29.87
N GLU A 618 -8.40 2.05 -30.38
CA GLU A 618 -7.21 1.15 -30.39
C GLU A 618 -6.07 1.71 -31.23
N GLU A 619 -6.40 2.31 -32.36
CA GLU A 619 -5.42 2.97 -33.22
C GLU A 619 -4.72 4.14 -32.51
N ASP A 620 -5.48 4.98 -31.81
CA ASP A 620 -4.95 6.09 -31.03
C ASP A 620 -4.07 5.61 -29.86
N MET A 621 -4.50 4.56 -29.16
CA MET A 621 -3.73 3.92 -28.10
C MET A 621 -2.37 3.43 -28.61
N LEU A 622 -2.35 2.73 -29.73
CA LEU A 622 -1.11 2.26 -30.36
C LEU A 622 -0.21 3.40 -30.79
N ALA A 623 -0.77 4.49 -31.33
CA ALA A 623 -0.01 5.66 -31.72
C ALA A 623 0.64 6.33 -30.49
N VAL A 624 -0.07 6.43 -29.37
CA VAL A 624 0.47 6.95 -28.11
C VAL A 624 1.58 6.04 -27.58
N GLN A 625 1.40 4.73 -27.58
CA GLN A 625 2.42 3.77 -27.14
C GLN A 625 3.70 3.84 -27.97
N LYS A 626 3.57 4.05 -29.28
CA LYS A 626 4.72 4.23 -30.19
C LYS A 626 5.38 5.61 -30.10
N GLY A 627 4.78 6.56 -29.35
CA GLY A 627 5.29 7.93 -29.23
C GLY A 627 5.19 8.74 -30.52
N VAL A 628 4.22 8.43 -31.39
CA VAL A 628 3.96 9.13 -32.66
C VAL A 628 2.60 9.85 -32.67
N ALA A 629 1.82 9.74 -31.59
CA ALA A 629 0.55 10.39 -31.45
C ALA A 629 0.70 11.92 -31.35
N ILE A 630 -0.25 12.62 -31.97
CA ILE A 630 -0.42 14.09 -31.86
C ILE A 630 -1.81 14.33 -31.25
N ALA A 631 -2.77 14.84 -31.99
CA ALA A 631 -4.17 14.89 -31.57
C ALA A 631 -4.79 13.48 -31.58
N PRO A 632 -5.87 13.23 -30.83
CA PRO A 632 -6.59 11.94 -30.84
C PRO A 632 -7.07 11.57 -32.26
N ILE A 633 -6.95 10.29 -32.61
CA ILE A 633 -7.36 9.72 -33.90
C ILE A 633 -8.36 8.58 -33.71
N GLY A 634 -9.12 8.26 -34.77
CA GLY A 634 -10.13 7.22 -34.76
C GLY A 634 -11.37 7.61 -33.94
N GLN A 635 -12.30 6.66 -33.76
CA GLN A 635 -13.53 6.86 -32.99
C GLN A 635 -13.30 6.48 -31.53
N PRO A 636 -13.40 7.41 -30.57
CA PRO A 636 -13.24 7.08 -29.16
C PRO A 636 -14.40 6.21 -28.66
N ARG A 637 -14.12 5.35 -27.68
CA ARG A 637 -15.12 4.60 -26.93
C ARG A 637 -15.64 5.45 -25.76
N LEU A 638 -16.80 5.11 -25.22
CA LEU A 638 -17.28 5.77 -24.01
C LEU A 638 -16.61 5.15 -22.76
N VAL A 639 -16.25 6.01 -21.82
CA VAL A 639 -15.72 5.58 -20.52
C VAL A 639 -16.73 4.72 -19.76
N SER A 640 -18.05 5.04 -19.87
CA SER A 640 -19.14 4.24 -19.31
C SER A 640 -19.10 2.77 -19.73
N ASP A 641 -18.80 2.50 -21.00
CA ASP A 641 -18.81 1.12 -21.53
C ASP A 641 -17.60 0.33 -20.97
N MET A 642 -16.46 0.99 -20.86
CA MET A 642 -15.26 0.37 -20.26
C MET A 642 -15.45 0.15 -18.76
N MET A 643 -16.03 1.11 -18.04
CA MET A 643 -16.35 0.95 -16.61
C MET A 643 -17.37 -0.16 -16.37
N ALA A 644 -18.38 -0.29 -17.24
CA ALA A 644 -19.32 -1.40 -17.18
C ALA A 644 -18.64 -2.76 -17.32
N GLN A 645 -17.64 -2.89 -18.21
CA GLN A 645 -16.83 -4.11 -18.34
C GLN A 645 -16.01 -4.40 -17.07
N LEU A 646 -15.37 -3.40 -16.47
CA LEU A 646 -14.64 -3.54 -15.21
C LEU A 646 -15.57 -3.94 -14.06
N ILE A 647 -16.77 -3.35 -13.97
CA ILE A 647 -17.77 -3.66 -12.94
C ILE A 647 -18.33 -5.09 -13.14
N ALA A 648 -18.60 -5.51 -14.38
CA ALA A 648 -19.07 -6.85 -14.68
C ALA A 648 -18.01 -7.91 -14.31
N GLY A 649 -16.75 -7.68 -14.62
CA GLY A 649 -15.63 -8.53 -14.19
C GLY A 649 -15.53 -8.63 -12.67
N ASN A 650 -15.73 -7.52 -11.96
CA ASN A 650 -15.74 -7.46 -10.50
C ASN A 650 -16.95 -8.19 -9.87
N ALA A 651 -18.13 -8.11 -10.49
CA ALA A 651 -19.34 -8.83 -10.04
C ALA A 651 -19.19 -10.35 -10.15
N ALA A 652 -18.54 -10.83 -11.21
CA ALA A 652 -18.24 -12.25 -11.38
C ALA A 652 -17.28 -12.80 -10.30
N MET A 653 -16.39 -11.96 -9.77
CA MET A 653 -15.50 -12.33 -8.66
C MET A 653 -16.17 -12.35 -7.28
N LYS A 654 -17.33 -11.70 -7.12
CA LYS A 654 -18.12 -11.74 -5.86
C LYS A 654 -18.93 -13.03 -5.70
N GLN A 655 -19.28 -13.72 -6.78
CA GLN A 655 -20.19 -14.88 -6.76
C GLN A 655 -19.63 -16.16 -6.08
N PRO A 656 -18.33 -16.53 -6.16
CA PRO A 656 -17.86 -17.78 -5.55
C PRO A 656 -17.92 -17.81 -4.02
N ALA A 657 -17.90 -16.65 -3.34
CA ALA A 657 -17.92 -16.59 -1.86
C ALA A 657 -19.34 -16.73 -1.27
N ALA A 658 -20.38 -16.37 -1.99
CA ALA A 658 -21.76 -16.45 -1.52
C ALA A 658 -22.35 -17.86 -1.64
N GLU A 659 -22.00 -18.59 -2.69
CA GLU A 659 -22.46 -19.97 -2.90
C GLU A 659 -21.75 -20.98 -1.99
N ALA A 660 -20.48 -20.75 -1.60
CA ALA A 660 -19.75 -21.60 -0.66
C ALA A 660 -20.21 -21.44 0.81
N ALA A 661 -20.89 -20.33 1.15
CA ALA A 661 -21.43 -20.10 2.51
C ALA A 661 -22.85 -20.69 2.71
N ALA A 662 -23.57 -20.99 1.64
CA ALA A 662 -24.96 -21.49 1.72
C ALA A 662 -25.13 -22.91 2.31
N PRO A 663 -24.22 -23.89 2.14
CA PRO A 663 -24.44 -25.24 2.70
C PRO A 663 -24.24 -25.33 4.22
N ALA A 664 -23.47 -24.41 4.84
CA ALA A 664 -23.23 -24.47 6.29
C ALA A 664 -24.46 -23.98 7.11
N ALA A 665 -25.23 -23.03 6.57
CA ALA A 665 -26.45 -22.54 7.22
C ALA A 665 -27.60 -23.56 7.16
N SER A 666 -27.71 -24.34 6.07
CA SER A 666 -28.74 -25.36 5.92
C SER A 666 -28.48 -26.60 6.80
N ALA A 667 -27.24 -26.98 7.04
CA ALA A 667 -26.88 -28.07 7.94
C ALA A 667 -27.09 -27.71 9.41
N ALA A 668 -26.91 -26.45 9.79
CA ALA A 668 -27.21 -25.96 11.16
C ALA A 668 -28.73 -25.90 11.41
N SER A 669 -29.54 -25.54 10.39
CA SER A 669 -30.99 -25.52 10.45
C SER A 669 -31.60 -26.95 10.53
N ALA A 670 -31.01 -27.93 9.82
CA ALA A 670 -31.45 -29.32 9.88
C ALA A 670 -31.12 -30.00 11.23
N ALA A 671 -29.97 -29.62 11.85
CA ALA A 671 -29.59 -30.09 13.18
C ALA A 671 -30.46 -29.46 14.30
N ALA A 672 -30.89 -28.21 14.13
CA ALA A 672 -31.84 -27.56 15.06
C ALA A 672 -33.25 -28.13 14.97
N ALA A 673 -33.72 -28.55 13.79
CA ALA A 673 -35.02 -29.18 13.59
C ALA A 673 -35.09 -30.61 14.15
N ALA A 674 -33.95 -31.37 14.16
CA ALA A 674 -33.90 -32.69 14.74
C ALA A 674 -33.81 -32.67 16.30
N ALA A 675 -33.38 -31.56 16.90
CA ALA A 675 -33.32 -31.40 18.36
C ALA A 675 -34.65 -30.99 19.00
N SER A 676 -35.66 -30.51 18.21
CA SER A 676 -36.93 -30.02 18.71
C SER A 676 -37.96 -31.12 18.90
N VAL A 677 -37.74 -32.38 18.49
CA VAL A 677 -38.68 -33.50 18.60
C VAL A 677 -38.52 -34.28 19.92
N CYS A 678 -37.56 -33.97 20.76
CA CYS A 678 -37.29 -34.70 22.02
C CYS A 678 -37.38 -33.84 23.29
N GLN A 679 -38.24 -32.80 23.34
CA GLN A 679 -38.50 -32.02 24.56
C GLN A 679 -40.00 -31.97 24.90
N GLY A 680 -40.56 -33.10 25.24
CA GLY A 680 -41.78 -33.18 25.98
C GLY A 680 -41.50 -33.97 27.27
N CYS A 681 -41.02 -33.31 28.32
CA CYS A 681 -41.16 -33.68 29.76
C CYS A 681 -40.06 -32.97 30.57
N LEU A 682 -40.41 -31.84 31.17
CA LEU A 682 -40.09 -31.48 32.55
C LEU A 682 -40.43 -30.00 32.79
N ARG A 683 -41.53 -29.81 33.56
CA ARG A 683 -41.90 -28.50 34.14
C ARG A 683 -40.90 -28.16 35.26
N VAL A 684 -40.33 -26.96 35.25
CA VAL A 684 -39.70 -26.33 36.42
C VAL A 684 -40.20 -24.90 36.57
N VAL A 685 -40.60 -24.60 37.81
CA VAL A 685 -41.23 -23.40 38.37
C VAL A 685 -40.34 -22.16 38.29
N PRO A 686 -40.82 -20.96 38.04
CA PRO A 686 -39.99 -19.76 38.02
C PRO A 686 -39.76 -19.18 39.42
N VAL A 687 -38.48 -18.88 39.75
CA VAL A 687 -38.12 -18.10 40.94
C VAL A 687 -37.87 -16.65 40.48
N THR A 688 -38.71 -15.78 41.04
CA THR A 688 -38.61 -14.31 40.90
C THR A 688 -37.48 -13.74 41.77
N LEU A 689 -36.55 -13.03 41.19
CA LEU A 689 -35.57 -12.20 41.89
C LEU A 689 -35.89 -10.69 41.73
N LYS A 690 -36.12 -10.05 42.89
CA LYS A 690 -36.42 -8.63 43.05
C LYS A 690 -35.21 -7.75 42.69
N LYS A 691 -35.50 -6.71 41.90
CA LYS A 691 -34.63 -5.55 41.69
C LYS A 691 -34.42 -4.77 43.00
N ARG A 692 -33.16 -4.48 43.33
CA ARG A 692 -32.81 -3.38 44.27
C ARG A 692 -32.29 -2.19 43.47
N GLN A 693 -33.01 -1.11 43.57
CA GLN A 693 -32.56 0.23 43.17
C GLN A 693 -31.61 0.77 44.23
N SER A 694 -30.51 1.35 43.86
CA SER A 694 -29.79 2.31 44.70
C SER A 694 -29.62 3.63 43.93
N ARG A 695 -30.06 4.69 44.65
CA ARG A 695 -30.13 6.09 44.24
C ARG A 695 -28.75 6.73 44.17
N SER A 696 -28.66 7.65 43.26
CA SER A 696 -27.63 8.67 43.09
C SER A 696 -27.69 9.75 44.17
N SER A 697 -26.57 10.31 44.52
CA SER A 697 -26.31 11.71 44.89
C SER A 697 -24.83 11.92 44.75
N GLY A 698 -24.20 12.87 44.10
CA GLY A 698 -24.55 14.26 44.01
C GLY A 698 -23.28 15.01 44.31
N SER A 699 -22.86 15.82 43.33
CA SER A 699 -22.20 17.13 43.44
C SER A 699 -20.69 17.29 43.75
N VAL A 700 -20.06 18.04 42.83
CA VAL A 700 -19.22 19.25 43.04
C VAL A 700 -17.74 19.05 43.43
N ARG A 701 -16.84 19.19 42.52
CA ARG A 701 -16.02 20.37 42.15
C ARG A 701 -15.19 20.12 40.92
#